data_5c143f94defeff889d5e406417140850
#
_entry.id   5c143f94defeff889d5e406417140850
#
_cell.length_a   1.000
_cell.length_b   1.000
_cell.length_c   1.000
_cell.angle_alpha   90.00
_cell.angle_beta   90.00
_cell.angle_gamma   90.00
#
_symmetry.space_group_name_H-M   'P 1'
#
loop_
_entity.id
_entity.type
_entity.pdbx_description
1 polymer ?
#
loop_
_entity_poly.entity_id
_entity_poly.type
_entity_poly.pdbx_seq_one_letter_code
_entity_poly.pdbx_strand_id
1 'polypeptide(L)'
;VNTNIEFLMNLISHADFQSGDIHTRWVDVNMASLAAPAQARQRLLGAQAEPVGSGLAGAKVDTSDPLALFAHDAEVKSRQNAVAEVASAIAGPNGSSAVSSPIQGTIVSIDVAAGDEVRAGQQLAVVEAMKMEHVIAAEHDGIVRQVTMAAGDVVREAYPIVFVEEAAVTGGQVAESEAVDLDHIRDDLQENFDRHAFTLDENRQEAVAKRHARGGRMPRENISELMDPGSFKEYWPLVVARQHKRQDMETLRERTPGDGVVAGTGTINADLFGDEAARAMVVHYDYTVLAGTQGARNHYKQDRMFELALRFRMPIVLFGEGGGGRPGDDSTGPAVAFDTHTFTQFSKLSGAVPMIGVNHGRCFAGNTALLACCDVIIATKDSTIAMGGPAMIEGGGLGIYTPEEVGPMSFQVPNGVVDILVDDEAEAVRVAKQYLSYFQGSVDTWEAPDQRKLRHVVPENRLRLYDMREIIATVADIDSVLEVRAGFGVGVITCFIRVEGRPMGVIANNPHHLAGAIDSDAADKGTRFIQLCDAFDIPILSLMDCPGMMVGPDVEATALVRHCVRMFNAGANLTTPLFGVVVRKAYGLGVQAMCGASALVGFFTVAWPTAEFAGMNIEGSVKLGYRKELMAIEDPDERASEFNTRVDRAYESAKAVNAAAGGGIDDVIDPAETRSWVAESLKRVPPKPPRTEKKYPYIDTW
;
A
#
# COMPACT_ATOMS: atom_id res chain seq x y z
N VAL A 1 17.26 28.73 -17.34
CA VAL A 1 17.60 27.46 -16.60
C VAL A 1 19.11 27.36 -16.68
N ASN A 2 19.81 27.51 -15.56
CA ASN A 2 21.23 27.24 -15.50
C ASN A 2 21.45 25.73 -15.60
N THR A 3 22.14 25.31 -16.66
CA THR A 3 22.47 23.92 -16.88
C THR A 3 24.00 23.73 -16.81
N ASN A 4 24.46 22.55 -16.49
CA ASN A 4 25.87 22.18 -16.48
C ASN A 4 26.40 21.70 -17.86
N ILE A 5 25.67 22.00 -18.94
CA ILE A 5 26.03 21.55 -20.30
C ILE A 5 27.41 22.02 -20.72
N GLU A 6 27.76 23.30 -20.45
CA GLU A 6 29.06 23.86 -20.80
C GLU A 6 30.22 23.16 -20.08
N PHE A 7 30.01 22.86 -18.78
CA PHE A 7 30.95 22.09 -17.99
C PHE A 7 31.17 20.69 -18.56
N LEU A 8 30.10 19.98 -18.89
CA LEU A 8 30.17 18.65 -19.48
C LEU A 8 30.84 18.67 -20.86
N MET A 9 30.55 19.67 -21.67
CA MET A 9 31.19 19.83 -22.97
C MET A 9 32.71 20.11 -22.84
N ASN A 10 33.11 20.93 -21.89
CA ASN A 10 34.52 21.17 -21.60
C ASN A 10 35.22 19.90 -21.11
N LEU A 11 34.55 19.12 -20.26
CA LEU A 11 35.06 17.88 -19.74
C LEU A 11 35.29 16.82 -20.87
N ILE A 12 34.29 16.58 -21.71
CA ILE A 12 34.39 15.63 -22.84
C ILE A 12 35.44 16.08 -23.86
N SER A 13 35.67 17.39 -24.01
CA SER A 13 36.61 17.94 -24.97
C SER A 13 38.03 18.08 -24.42
N HIS A 14 38.26 17.80 -23.14
CA HIS A 14 39.60 17.92 -22.55
C HIS A 14 40.51 16.80 -23.05
N ALA A 15 41.75 17.14 -23.39
CA ALA A 15 42.68 16.20 -23.98
C ALA A 15 42.94 14.98 -23.10
N ASP A 16 43.13 15.17 -21.80
CA ASP A 16 43.35 14.09 -20.84
C ASP A 16 42.13 13.17 -20.71
N PHE A 17 40.90 13.74 -20.78
CA PHE A 17 39.68 12.94 -20.78
C PHE A 17 39.56 12.08 -22.05
N GLN A 18 39.89 12.63 -23.21
CA GLN A 18 39.86 11.92 -24.48
C GLN A 18 40.94 10.83 -24.59
N SER A 19 42.10 11.05 -23.97
CA SER A 19 43.19 10.05 -23.94
C SER A 19 42.98 9.00 -22.84
N GLY A 20 42.04 9.19 -21.93
CA GLY A 20 41.81 8.31 -20.77
C GLY A 20 42.80 8.52 -19.61
N ASP A 21 43.62 9.55 -19.64
CA ASP A 21 44.59 9.88 -18.59
C ASP A 21 43.93 10.67 -17.46
N ILE A 22 43.02 10.00 -16.77
CA ILE A 22 42.23 10.56 -15.68
C ILE A 22 42.37 9.73 -14.40
N HIS A 23 42.28 10.42 -13.27
CA HIS A 23 42.31 9.77 -11.95
C HIS A 23 41.18 10.31 -11.06
N THR A 24 40.91 9.68 -9.92
CA THR A 24 39.75 9.96 -9.06
C THR A 24 39.60 11.42 -8.62
N ARG A 25 40.65 12.24 -8.62
CA ARG A 25 40.63 13.67 -8.27
C ARG A 25 40.87 14.57 -9.48
N TRP A 26 40.85 14.03 -10.69
CA TRP A 26 41.18 14.77 -11.90
C TRP A 26 40.19 15.94 -12.15
N VAL A 27 38.92 15.75 -11.90
CA VAL A 27 37.90 16.80 -12.02
C VAL A 27 38.16 17.95 -11.05
N ASP A 28 38.54 17.63 -9.80
CA ASP A 28 38.83 18.65 -8.77
C ASP A 28 40.04 19.50 -9.17
N VAL A 29 41.06 18.87 -9.72
CA VAL A 29 42.31 19.55 -10.16
C VAL A 29 42.06 20.46 -11.36
N ASN A 30 41.18 20.02 -12.28
CA ASN A 30 40.87 20.75 -13.51
C ASN A 30 39.61 21.61 -13.42
N MET A 31 39.01 21.77 -12.24
CA MET A 31 37.74 22.47 -12.05
C MET A 31 37.72 23.88 -12.69
N ALA A 32 38.79 24.64 -12.56
CA ALA A 32 38.85 26.01 -13.10
C ALA A 32 38.75 26.04 -14.63
N SER A 33 39.39 25.11 -15.35
CA SER A 33 39.32 24.99 -16.81
C SER A 33 37.99 24.42 -17.28
N LEU A 34 37.43 23.48 -16.53
CA LEU A 34 36.16 22.85 -16.86
C LEU A 34 34.97 23.78 -16.65
N ALA A 35 35.05 24.69 -15.65
CA ALA A 35 34.01 25.67 -15.37
C ALA A 35 34.15 26.97 -16.20
N ALA A 36 35.21 27.13 -16.99
CA ALA A 36 35.40 28.29 -17.84
C ALA A 36 34.31 28.37 -18.93
N PRO A 37 33.81 29.58 -19.28
CA PRO A 37 32.87 29.73 -20.37
C PRO A 37 33.42 29.14 -21.67
N ALA A 38 32.64 28.30 -22.34
CA ALA A 38 33.04 27.67 -23.59
C ALA A 38 33.23 28.77 -24.67
N GLN A 39 34.39 28.76 -25.34
CA GLN A 39 34.57 29.57 -26.57
C GLN A 39 33.52 29.10 -27.59
N ALA A 40 32.92 30.07 -28.31
CA ALA A 40 31.85 29.86 -29.28
C ALA A 40 32.22 28.72 -30.26
N ARG A 41 31.65 27.54 -30.04
CA ARG A 41 31.81 26.40 -30.93
C ARG A 41 30.61 26.29 -31.85
N GLN A 42 30.91 26.02 -33.11
CA GLN A 42 29.88 25.77 -34.13
C GLN A 42 28.96 24.64 -33.69
N ARG A 43 27.67 24.90 -33.50
CA ARG A 43 26.68 23.86 -33.18
C ARG A 43 26.54 22.93 -34.38
N LEU A 44 26.89 21.65 -34.21
CA LEU A 44 26.78 20.62 -35.25
C LEU A 44 25.32 20.15 -35.52
N LEU A 45 24.35 20.70 -34.80
CA LEU A 45 22.92 20.45 -35.04
C LEU A 45 22.28 21.75 -35.55
N GLY A 46 22.12 21.81 -36.85
CA GLY A 46 21.42 22.91 -37.53
C GLY A 46 22.17 23.41 -38.75
N ALA A 47 22.11 22.69 -39.86
CA ALA A 47 22.34 23.26 -41.16
C ALA A 47 21.41 24.47 -41.33
N GLN A 48 21.95 25.62 -41.72
CA GLN A 48 21.17 26.79 -42.08
C GLN A 48 20.20 26.37 -43.19
N ALA A 49 18.92 26.22 -42.85
CA ALA A 49 17.87 26.25 -43.83
C ALA A 49 17.60 27.73 -44.15
N GLU A 50 17.71 28.07 -45.41
CA GLU A 50 17.23 29.35 -45.93
C GLU A 50 15.75 29.55 -45.57
N PRO A 51 15.28 30.79 -45.37
CA PRO A 51 13.94 31.06 -44.93
C PRO A 51 12.93 30.72 -46.03
N VAL A 52 12.32 29.53 -45.94
CA VAL A 52 11.05 29.28 -46.62
C VAL A 52 9.95 29.87 -45.74
N GLY A 53 9.17 30.74 -46.34
CA GLY A 53 8.17 31.54 -45.65
C GLY A 53 7.09 30.73 -44.96
N SER A 54 6.60 31.34 -43.90
CA SER A 54 5.29 31.22 -43.25
C SER A 54 4.77 29.82 -42.90
N GLY A 55 4.67 29.55 -41.63
CA GLY A 55 3.91 28.41 -41.09
C GLY A 55 4.41 27.80 -39.81
N LEU A 56 5.20 28.52 -39.00
CA LEU A 56 5.63 28.04 -37.69
C LEU A 56 4.97 28.84 -36.57
N ALA A 57 4.24 28.19 -35.74
CA ALA A 57 3.76 28.74 -34.49
C ALA A 57 4.97 29.06 -33.58
N GLY A 58 5.25 30.36 -33.39
CA GLY A 58 6.30 30.86 -32.51
C GLY A 58 6.99 32.08 -33.10
N ALA A 59 6.93 33.23 -32.40
CA ALA A 59 7.58 34.45 -32.79
C ALA A 59 9.10 34.31 -32.69
N LYS A 60 9.85 34.59 -33.77
CA LYS A 60 11.30 34.80 -33.73
C LYS A 60 11.57 36.23 -33.28
N VAL A 61 11.87 36.43 -32.02
CA VAL A 61 12.19 37.71 -31.42
C VAL A 61 13.67 37.70 -31.08
N ASP A 62 14.36 38.84 -31.30
CA ASP A 62 15.74 39.00 -30.87
C ASP A 62 15.82 38.94 -29.35
N THR A 63 16.38 37.86 -28.81
CA THR A 63 16.49 37.63 -27.36
C THR A 63 17.52 38.52 -26.67
N SER A 64 18.27 39.31 -27.43
CA SER A 64 19.22 40.28 -26.89
C SER A 64 18.59 41.64 -26.57
N ASP A 65 17.41 41.92 -27.12
CA ASP A 65 16.65 43.13 -26.83
C ASP A 65 15.52 42.85 -25.82
N PRO A 66 15.57 43.42 -24.59
CA PRO A 66 14.54 43.22 -23.58
C PRO A 66 13.14 43.68 -23.99
N LEU A 67 13.01 44.52 -24.99
CA LEU A 67 11.75 45.09 -25.47
C LEU A 67 11.27 44.49 -26.80
N ALA A 68 12.04 43.59 -27.41
CA ALA A 68 11.72 42.99 -28.71
C ALA A 68 10.37 42.24 -28.70
N LEU A 69 9.97 41.68 -27.58
CA LEU A 69 8.68 41.02 -27.43
C LEU A 69 7.51 42.01 -27.54
N PHE A 70 7.64 43.19 -26.95
CA PHE A 70 6.62 44.25 -27.03
C PHE A 70 6.56 44.89 -28.42
N ALA A 71 7.71 45.03 -29.08
CA ALA A 71 7.77 45.52 -30.46
C ALA A 71 7.10 44.55 -31.43
N HIS A 72 7.35 43.23 -31.25
CA HIS A 72 6.71 42.19 -32.02
C HIS A 72 5.19 42.14 -31.76
N ASP A 73 4.74 42.24 -30.49
CA ASP A 73 3.31 42.28 -30.13
C ASP A 73 2.61 43.51 -30.75
N ALA A 74 3.29 44.68 -30.77
CA ALA A 74 2.80 45.89 -31.44
C ALA A 74 2.71 45.71 -32.97
N GLU A 75 3.69 45.02 -33.58
CA GLU A 75 3.69 44.71 -35.02
C GLU A 75 2.60 43.71 -35.37
N VAL A 76 2.38 42.67 -34.55
CA VAL A 76 1.28 41.70 -34.70
C VAL A 76 -0.06 42.39 -34.58
N LYS A 77 -0.25 43.28 -33.61
CA LYS A 77 -1.46 44.09 -33.45
C LYS A 77 -1.70 45.05 -34.61
N SER A 78 -0.64 45.67 -35.17
CA SER A 78 -0.77 46.51 -36.33
C SER A 78 -1.14 45.72 -37.59
N ARG A 79 -0.61 44.51 -37.75
CA ARG A 79 -1.00 43.59 -38.83
C ARG A 79 -2.43 43.09 -38.68
N GLN A 80 -2.87 42.79 -37.43
CA GLN A 80 -4.25 42.45 -37.15
C GLN A 80 -5.21 43.59 -37.47
N ASN A 81 -4.84 44.82 -37.12
CA ASN A 81 -5.61 46.02 -37.48
C ASN A 81 -5.65 46.27 -39.00
N ALA A 82 -4.54 46.03 -39.73
CA ALA A 82 -4.52 46.10 -41.17
C ALA A 82 -5.36 45.02 -41.87
N VAL A 83 -5.46 43.82 -41.25
CA VAL A 83 -6.34 42.72 -41.71
C VAL A 83 -7.80 43.06 -41.42
N ALA A 84 -8.08 43.70 -40.29
CA ALA A 84 -9.41 44.20 -39.95
C ALA A 84 -9.86 45.33 -40.90
N GLU A 85 -8.91 46.20 -41.33
CA GLU A 85 -9.16 47.22 -42.37
C GLU A 85 -9.45 46.61 -43.74
N VAL A 86 -8.79 45.50 -44.12
CA VAL A 86 -9.09 44.79 -45.39
C VAL A 86 -10.41 44.07 -45.32
N ALA A 87 -10.75 43.50 -44.15
CA ALA A 87 -12.08 42.85 -43.94
C ALA A 87 -13.20 43.88 -43.92
N SER A 88 -12.97 45.10 -43.41
CA SER A 88 -13.94 46.18 -43.47
C SER A 88 -14.04 46.87 -44.87
N ALA A 89 -13.14 46.53 -45.81
CA ALA A 89 -13.19 47.00 -47.18
C ALA A 89 -14.15 46.23 -48.09
N ILE A 90 -14.68 45.06 -47.64
CA ILE A 90 -15.76 44.38 -48.32
C ILE A 90 -17.08 44.99 -47.82
N ALA A 91 -17.47 46.05 -48.48
CA ALA A 91 -18.77 46.69 -48.20
C ALA A 91 -19.90 45.77 -48.64
N GLY A 92 -20.67 45.29 -47.70
CA GLY A 92 -21.93 44.63 -47.99
C GLY A 92 -23.02 45.60 -48.54
N PRO A 93 -24.13 45.10 -48.99
CA PRO A 93 -25.27 45.90 -49.35
C PRO A 93 -25.69 46.87 -48.24
N ASN A 94 -26.13 48.07 -48.63
CA ASN A 94 -26.53 49.09 -47.64
C ASN A 94 -27.59 48.56 -46.66
N GLY A 95 -27.32 48.71 -45.36
CA GLY A 95 -28.22 48.27 -44.28
C GLY A 95 -28.02 46.82 -43.81
N SER A 96 -27.02 46.09 -44.35
CA SER A 96 -26.69 44.73 -43.89
C SER A 96 -25.48 44.69 -42.98
N SER A 97 -25.48 43.79 -42.04
CA SER A 97 -24.36 43.43 -41.15
C SER A 97 -23.62 42.21 -41.63
N ALA A 98 -22.30 42.18 -41.45
CA ALA A 98 -21.47 41.04 -41.84
C ALA A 98 -21.46 39.95 -40.75
N VAL A 99 -21.77 38.72 -41.11
CA VAL A 99 -21.48 37.55 -40.28
C VAL A 99 -20.17 36.95 -40.78
N SER A 100 -19.12 37.05 -39.93
CA SER A 100 -17.74 36.74 -40.29
C SER A 100 -17.28 35.43 -39.70
N SER A 101 -16.26 34.81 -40.28
CA SER A 101 -15.62 33.62 -39.70
C SER A 101 -14.88 33.96 -38.42
N PRO A 102 -15.09 33.24 -37.35
CA PRO A 102 -14.35 33.41 -36.09
C PRO A 102 -12.92 32.86 -36.15
N ILE A 103 -12.59 32.09 -37.16
CA ILE A 103 -11.31 31.40 -37.31
C ILE A 103 -10.93 31.22 -38.78
N GLN A 104 -9.64 31.13 -39.07
CA GLN A 104 -9.19 30.73 -40.40
C GLN A 104 -9.43 29.23 -40.62
N GLY A 105 -10.12 28.90 -41.76
CA GLY A 105 -10.44 27.49 -42.05
C GLY A 105 -10.93 27.32 -43.51
N THR A 106 -11.55 26.18 -43.78
CA THR A 106 -12.21 25.87 -45.09
C THR A 106 -13.70 25.82 -44.87
N ILE A 107 -14.45 26.44 -45.76
CA ILE A 107 -15.91 26.40 -45.76
C ILE A 107 -16.36 24.97 -46.11
N VAL A 108 -17.05 24.27 -45.19
CA VAL A 108 -17.62 22.94 -45.41
C VAL A 108 -18.97 23.02 -46.11
N SER A 109 -19.85 23.90 -45.60
CA SER A 109 -21.14 24.16 -46.18
C SER A 109 -21.54 25.64 -46.08
N ILE A 110 -22.39 26.05 -46.99
CA ILE A 110 -23.17 27.31 -46.94
C ILE A 110 -24.62 26.89 -47.03
N ASP A 111 -25.40 27.13 -45.98
CA ASP A 111 -26.76 26.60 -45.83
C ASP A 111 -27.84 27.64 -46.16
N VAL A 112 -27.43 28.79 -46.63
CA VAL A 112 -28.34 29.89 -47.00
C VAL A 112 -27.95 30.52 -48.36
N ALA A 113 -28.95 31.12 -49.03
CA ALA A 113 -28.80 31.86 -50.28
C ALA A 113 -29.27 33.30 -50.12
N ALA A 114 -28.83 34.19 -51.06
CA ALA A 114 -29.30 35.55 -51.08
C ALA A 114 -30.80 35.64 -51.29
N GLY A 115 -31.50 36.32 -50.40
CA GLY A 115 -32.96 36.40 -50.33
C GLY A 115 -33.64 35.56 -49.27
N ASP A 116 -32.92 34.64 -48.65
CA ASP A 116 -33.45 33.80 -47.59
C ASP A 116 -33.72 34.58 -46.29
N GLU A 117 -34.86 34.28 -45.66
CA GLU A 117 -35.17 34.78 -44.30
C GLU A 117 -34.46 33.88 -43.27
N VAL A 118 -33.72 34.49 -42.35
CA VAL A 118 -32.99 33.77 -41.29
C VAL A 118 -33.35 34.30 -39.92
N ARG A 119 -33.35 33.45 -38.94
CA ARG A 119 -33.59 33.78 -37.51
C ARG A 119 -32.30 33.76 -36.70
N ALA A 120 -32.26 34.52 -35.62
CA ALA A 120 -31.18 34.49 -34.67
C ALA A 120 -30.89 33.05 -34.20
N GLY A 121 -29.61 32.63 -34.23
CA GLY A 121 -29.19 31.26 -33.93
C GLY A 121 -29.26 30.27 -35.09
N GLN A 122 -29.87 30.63 -36.22
CA GLN A 122 -29.93 29.75 -37.40
C GLN A 122 -28.56 29.58 -38.04
N GLN A 123 -28.15 28.33 -38.34
CA GLN A 123 -26.92 28.01 -39.03
C GLN A 123 -26.90 28.61 -40.44
N LEU A 124 -25.83 29.34 -40.75
CA LEU A 124 -25.63 30.00 -42.06
C LEU A 124 -24.53 29.29 -42.87
N ALA A 125 -23.48 28.84 -42.18
CA ALA A 125 -22.35 28.14 -42.79
C ALA A 125 -21.61 27.27 -41.73
N VAL A 126 -20.78 26.35 -42.22
CA VAL A 126 -19.87 25.57 -41.41
C VAL A 126 -18.44 25.78 -41.90
N VAL A 127 -17.53 26.09 -41.01
CA VAL A 127 -16.09 26.28 -41.28
C VAL A 127 -15.31 25.20 -40.59
N GLU A 128 -14.51 24.39 -41.28
CA GLU A 128 -13.58 23.44 -40.71
C GLU A 128 -12.25 24.10 -40.47
N ALA A 129 -11.75 24.06 -39.23
CA ALA A 129 -10.44 24.47 -38.85
C ALA A 129 -9.82 23.44 -37.88
N MET A 130 -8.58 23.01 -38.12
CA MET A 130 -7.86 22.04 -37.29
C MET A 130 -8.63 20.74 -37.06
N LYS A 131 -9.39 20.25 -38.06
CA LYS A 131 -10.28 19.08 -38.00
C LYS A 131 -11.50 19.23 -37.07
N MET A 132 -11.88 20.45 -36.77
CA MET A 132 -13.09 20.76 -36.01
C MET A 132 -14.00 21.69 -36.85
N GLU A 133 -15.29 21.39 -36.84
CA GLU A 133 -16.28 22.19 -37.51
C GLU A 133 -16.81 23.29 -36.61
N HIS A 134 -16.81 24.51 -37.11
CA HIS A 134 -17.34 25.70 -36.46
C HIS A 134 -18.64 26.12 -37.20
N VAL A 135 -19.72 26.05 -36.44
CA VAL A 135 -21.03 26.53 -36.98
C VAL A 135 -21.06 28.05 -36.91
N ILE A 136 -21.30 28.69 -38.03
CA ILE A 136 -21.54 30.12 -38.19
C ILE A 136 -23.05 30.34 -38.20
N ALA A 137 -23.54 31.04 -37.17
CA ALA A 137 -24.97 31.28 -37.00
C ALA A 137 -25.33 32.76 -37.16
N ALA A 138 -26.58 33.04 -37.52
CA ALA A 138 -27.14 34.38 -37.59
C ALA A 138 -27.19 34.99 -36.17
N GLU A 139 -26.71 36.23 -36.03
CA GLU A 139 -26.73 36.96 -34.73
C GLU A 139 -28.09 37.56 -34.42
N HIS A 140 -28.90 37.87 -35.47
CA HIS A 140 -30.23 38.47 -35.37
C HIS A 140 -31.17 37.95 -36.50
N ASP A 141 -32.45 38.17 -36.34
CA ASP A 141 -33.43 37.92 -37.40
C ASP A 141 -33.22 38.84 -38.59
N GLY A 142 -33.30 38.33 -39.82
CA GLY A 142 -33.04 39.14 -40.96
C GLY A 142 -33.17 38.45 -42.32
N ILE A 143 -32.81 39.16 -43.38
CA ILE A 143 -32.79 38.65 -44.75
C ILE A 143 -31.35 38.60 -45.23
N VAL A 144 -30.93 37.46 -45.76
CA VAL A 144 -29.59 37.28 -46.36
C VAL A 144 -29.55 38.15 -47.63
N ARG A 145 -28.63 39.12 -47.64
CA ARG A 145 -28.45 40.03 -48.80
C ARG A 145 -27.35 39.56 -49.72
N GLN A 146 -26.32 38.97 -49.19
CA GLN A 146 -25.21 38.47 -49.98
C GLN A 146 -24.47 37.34 -49.27
N VAL A 147 -24.07 36.33 -50.04
CA VAL A 147 -23.14 35.27 -49.65
C VAL A 147 -21.83 35.54 -50.43
N THR A 148 -20.72 35.57 -49.75
CA THR A 148 -19.42 35.99 -50.34
C THR A 148 -18.51 34.81 -50.64
N MET A 149 -18.79 33.65 -50.10
CA MET A 149 -17.94 32.45 -50.13
C MET A 149 -18.77 31.25 -50.63
N ALA A 150 -18.06 30.20 -51.06
CA ALA A 150 -18.66 28.92 -51.44
C ALA A 150 -18.04 27.77 -50.65
N ALA A 151 -18.74 26.63 -50.60
CA ALA A 151 -18.17 25.42 -50.02
C ALA A 151 -16.89 25.02 -50.74
N GLY A 152 -15.87 24.71 -49.98
CA GLY A 152 -14.49 24.43 -50.43
C GLY A 152 -13.55 25.62 -50.43
N ASP A 153 -14.03 26.86 -50.24
CA ASP A 153 -13.21 28.05 -50.18
C ASP A 153 -12.46 28.12 -48.85
N VAL A 154 -11.23 28.68 -48.85
CA VAL A 154 -10.44 28.96 -47.64
C VAL A 154 -10.80 30.35 -47.14
N VAL A 155 -11.32 30.45 -45.95
CA VAL A 155 -11.71 31.67 -45.28
C VAL A 155 -10.67 32.05 -44.22
N ARG A 156 -10.37 33.37 -44.06
CA ARG A 156 -9.57 33.92 -42.97
C ARG A 156 -10.44 34.32 -41.79
N GLU A 157 -9.82 34.39 -40.61
CA GLU A 157 -10.48 34.97 -39.44
C GLU A 157 -10.97 36.39 -39.73
N ALA A 158 -12.14 36.73 -39.20
CA ALA A 158 -12.86 37.99 -39.41
C ALA A 158 -13.30 38.28 -40.85
N TYR A 159 -13.15 37.34 -41.78
CA TYR A 159 -13.64 37.53 -43.16
C TYR A 159 -15.15 37.35 -43.23
N PRO A 160 -15.93 38.31 -43.83
CA PRO A 160 -17.37 38.21 -43.91
C PRO A 160 -17.79 37.07 -44.87
N ILE A 161 -18.59 36.14 -44.38
CA ILE A 161 -19.11 34.98 -45.14
C ILE A 161 -20.48 35.29 -45.68
N VAL A 162 -21.33 35.92 -44.86
CA VAL A 162 -22.72 36.26 -45.20
C VAL A 162 -23.03 37.66 -44.72
N PHE A 163 -23.79 38.43 -45.51
CA PHE A 163 -24.34 39.74 -45.11
C PHE A 163 -25.86 39.57 -44.85
N VAL A 164 -26.30 39.92 -43.63
CA VAL A 164 -27.70 39.83 -43.19
C VAL A 164 -28.22 41.22 -42.89
N GLU A 165 -29.34 41.63 -43.49
CA GLU A 165 -30.07 42.83 -43.13
C GLU A 165 -31.10 42.51 -42.05
N GLU A 166 -31.05 43.24 -40.93
CA GLU A 166 -32.00 43.08 -39.85
C GLU A 166 -33.42 43.38 -40.30
N ALA A 167 -34.30 42.45 -40.20
CA ALA A 167 -35.73 42.58 -40.62
C ALA A 167 -36.60 41.71 -39.76
N ALA A 168 -37.84 42.13 -39.58
CA ALA A 168 -38.85 41.25 -39.00
C ALA A 168 -39.25 40.17 -40.04
N VAL A 169 -38.90 38.91 -39.75
CA VAL A 169 -39.15 37.81 -40.66
C VAL A 169 -40.33 36.94 -40.16
N THR A 170 -41.11 36.46 -41.09
CA THR A 170 -42.23 35.54 -40.82
C THR A 170 -41.87 34.11 -41.17
N GLY A 171 -40.84 33.89 -41.99
CA GLY A 171 -40.23 32.62 -42.36
C GLY A 171 -38.93 32.38 -41.59
N GLY A 172 -38.19 31.36 -41.97
CA GLY A 172 -36.95 30.93 -41.36
C GLY A 172 -37.14 29.81 -40.32
N GLN A 173 -36.13 28.96 -40.17
CA GLN A 173 -36.17 27.90 -39.18
C GLN A 173 -35.83 28.50 -37.81
N VAL A 174 -36.72 28.38 -36.84
CA VAL A 174 -36.39 28.54 -35.45
C VAL A 174 -35.45 27.39 -35.11
N ALA A 175 -34.26 27.68 -34.67
CA ALA A 175 -33.47 26.68 -33.99
C ALA A 175 -34.20 26.35 -32.68
N GLU A 176 -35.11 25.39 -32.68
CA GLU A 176 -35.54 24.75 -31.45
C GLU A 176 -34.28 24.16 -30.86
N SER A 177 -33.86 24.66 -29.67
CA SER A 177 -32.89 23.94 -28.87
C SER A 177 -33.61 22.62 -28.51
N GLU A 178 -33.35 21.57 -29.29
CA GLU A 178 -33.79 20.21 -28.90
C GLU A 178 -33.31 20.02 -27.44
N ALA A 179 -34.29 19.75 -26.56
CA ALA A 179 -33.95 19.42 -25.18
C ALA A 179 -33.01 18.21 -25.22
N VAL A 180 -31.82 18.37 -24.69
CA VAL A 180 -30.81 17.30 -24.66
C VAL A 180 -31.43 16.11 -23.94
N ASP A 181 -31.57 14.99 -24.66
CA ASP A 181 -31.95 13.72 -24.05
C ASP A 181 -30.78 13.21 -23.17
N LEU A 182 -30.95 13.38 -21.86
CA LEU A 182 -29.92 12.99 -20.87
C LEU A 182 -29.75 11.47 -20.79
N ASP A 183 -30.70 10.67 -21.26
CA ASP A 183 -30.66 9.20 -21.26
C ASP A 183 -30.10 8.64 -22.56
N HIS A 184 -29.87 9.47 -23.57
CA HIS A 184 -29.27 9.06 -24.83
C HIS A 184 -27.86 8.57 -24.65
N ILE A 185 -27.59 7.30 -24.96
CA ILE A 185 -26.27 6.67 -24.93
C ILE A 185 -25.69 6.68 -26.34
N ARG A 186 -24.62 7.42 -26.54
CA ARG A 186 -23.89 7.47 -27.81
C ARG A 186 -23.18 6.14 -28.07
N ASP A 187 -22.94 5.80 -29.31
CA ASP A 187 -22.29 4.55 -29.73
C ASP A 187 -20.90 4.35 -29.06
N ASP A 188 -20.12 5.40 -28.94
CA ASP A 188 -18.80 5.37 -28.29
C ASP A 188 -18.90 5.07 -26.78
N LEU A 189 -19.94 5.55 -26.11
CA LEU A 189 -20.23 5.25 -24.72
C LEU A 189 -20.76 3.81 -24.57
N GLN A 190 -21.61 3.36 -25.48
CA GLN A 190 -22.11 1.98 -25.49
C GLN A 190 -20.95 0.99 -25.69
N GLU A 191 -20.02 1.25 -26.63
CA GLU A 191 -18.82 0.43 -26.80
C GLU A 191 -18.00 0.34 -25.51
N ASN A 192 -17.87 1.45 -24.78
CA ASN A 192 -17.18 1.45 -23.50
C ASN A 192 -17.89 0.58 -22.45
N PHE A 193 -19.21 0.65 -22.35
CA PHE A 193 -19.99 -0.21 -21.45
C PHE A 193 -19.85 -1.69 -21.82
N ASP A 194 -19.94 -2.03 -23.08
CA ASP A 194 -19.79 -3.40 -23.56
C ASP A 194 -18.41 -3.97 -23.24
N ARG A 195 -17.36 -3.17 -23.39
CA ARG A 195 -15.98 -3.60 -23.02
C ARG A 195 -15.81 -3.81 -21.52
N HIS A 196 -16.41 -2.99 -20.68
CA HIS A 196 -16.39 -3.20 -19.23
C HIS A 196 -17.21 -4.43 -18.82
N ALA A 197 -18.27 -4.73 -19.54
CA ALA A 197 -19.11 -5.89 -19.27
C ALA A 197 -18.33 -7.22 -19.28
N PHE A 198 -17.32 -7.39 -20.13
CA PHE A 198 -16.46 -8.58 -20.15
C PHE A 198 -15.66 -8.78 -18.84
N THR A 199 -15.46 -7.73 -18.06
CA THR A 199 -14.71 -7.80 -16.82
C THR A 199 -15.57 -8.22 -15.62
N LEU A 200 -16.90 -8.22 -15.78
CA LEU A 200 -17.84 -8.48 -14.70
C LEU A 200 -18.22 -9.95 -14.63
N ASP A 201 -18.41 -10.45 -13.42
CA ASP A 201 -18.73 -11.86 -13.14
C ASP A 201 -20.05 -12.30 -13.80
N GLU A 202 -21.01 -11.39 -13.95
CA GLU A 202 -22.29 -11.61 -14.60
C GLU A 202 -22.15 -12.09 -16.06
N ASN A 203 -21.10 -11.68 -16.75
CA ASN A 203 -20.79 -12.06 -18.12
C ASN A 203 -19.75 -13.19 -18.23
N ARG A 204 -19.33 -13.77 -17.10
CA ARG A 204 -18.32 -14.84 -16.97
C ARG A 204 -18.87 -16.08 -16.27
N GLN A 205 -20.13 -16.42 -16.54
CA GLN A 205 -20.90 -17.43 -15.79
C GLN A 205 -20.20 -18.81 -15.73
N GLU A 206 -19.51 -19.23 -16.81
CA GLU A 206 -18.79 -20.50 -16.82
C GLU A 206 -17.60 -20.47 -15.82
N ALA A 207 -16.84 -19.37 -15.81
CA ALA A 207 -15.71 -19.20 -14.88
C ALA A 207 -16.20 -19.15 -13.43
N VAL A 208 -17.28 -18.42 -13.17
CA VAL A 208 -17.94 -18.34 -11.85
C VAL A 208 -18.39 -19.72 -11.39
N ALA A 209 -19.17 -20.43 -12.21
CA ALA A 209 -19.68 -21.76 -11.88
C ALA A 209 -18.54 -22.75 -11.56
N LYS A 210 -17.46 -22.72 -12.35
CA LYS A 210 -16.27 -23.54 -12.15
C LYS A 210 -15.53 -23.21 -10.87
N ARG A 211 -15.47 -21.93 -10.50
CA ARG A 211 -14.83 -21.46 -9.25
C ARG A 211 -15.66 -21.90 -8.04
N HIS A 212 -16.98 -21.63 -8.05
CA HIS A 212 -17.90 -21.99 -6.99
C HIS A 212 -17.99 -23.51 -6.78
N ALA A 213 -17.96 -24.31 -7.87
CA ALA A 213 -17.92 -25.77 -7.76
C ALA A 213 -16.70 -26.33 -7.01
N ARG A 214 -15.66 -25.53 -6.86
CA ARG A 214 -14.45 -25.85 -6.07
C ARG A 214 -14.45 -25.24 -4.68
N GLY A 215 -15.56 -24.61 -4.28
CA GLY A 215 -15.71 -23.95 -2.98
C GLY A 215 -15.05 -22.56 -2.89
N GLY A 216 -14.48 -22.02 -3.99
CA GLY A 216 -13.83 -20.70 -3.99
C GLY A 216 -14.77 -19.59 -4.43
N ARG A 217 -14.50 -18.35 -3.99
CA ARG A 217 -15.22 -17.13 -4.36
C ARG A 217 -14.51 -16.38 -5.50
N MET A 218 -15.28 -15.61 -6.25
CA MET A 218 -14.71 -14.72 -7.25
C MET A 218 -14.04 -13.50 -6.58
N PRO A 219 -13.03 -12.87 -7.22
CA PRO A 219 -12.37 -11.68 -6.67
C PRO A 219 -13.33 -10.56 -6.27
N ARG A 220 -14.36 -10.31 -7.08
CA ARG A 220 -15.34 -9.25 -6.82
C ARG A 220 -16.24 -9.54 -5.63
N GLU A 221 -16.53 -10.80 -5.33
CA GLU A 221 -17.27 -11.21 -4.14
C GLU A 221 -16.48 -10.88 -2.86
N ASN A 222 -15.19 -11.23 -2.83
CA ASN A 222 -14.31 -10.90 -1.70
C ASN A 222 -14.11 -9.39 -1.55
N ILE A 223 -13.91 -8.67 -2.66
CA ILE A 223 -13.73 -7.20 -2.64
C ILE A 223 -15.02 -6.51 -2.18
N SER A 224 -16.19 -6.96 -2.62
CA SER A 224 -17.48 -6.41 -2.23
C SER A 224 -17.77 -6.55 -0.73
N GLU A 225 -17.28 -7.63 -0.10
CA GLU A 225 -17.43 -7.84 1.35
C GLU A 225 -16.33 -7.11 2.15
N LEU A 226 -15.13 -6.97 1.57
CA LEU A 226 -14.00 -6.27 2.19
C LEU A 226 -14.21 -4.76 2.25
N MET A 227 -14.58 -4.16 1.11
CA MET A 227 -14.72 -2.72 0.95
C MET A 227 -16.10 -2.24 1.40
N ASP A 228 -16.17 -1.01 1.87
CA ASP A 228 -17.44 -0.39 2.21
C ASP A 228 -18.30 -0.21 0.97
N PRO A 229 -19.63 -0.39 1.06
CA PRO A 229 -20.53 -0.37 -0.08
C PRO A 229 -20.38 0.87 -0.97
N GLY A 230 -20.16 0.65 -2.27
CA GLY A 230 -20.04 1.72 -3.27
C GLY A 230 -18.71 2.49 -3.27
N SER A 231 -17.79 2.19 -2.33
CA SER A 231 -16.51 2.89 -2.22
C SER A 231 -15.47 2.41 -3.24
N PHE A 232 -15.56 1.17 -3.71
CA PHE A 232 -14.54 0.57 -4.57
C PHE A 232 -14.47 1.21 -5.94
N LYS A 233 -13.28 1.65 -6.34
CA LYS A 233 -12.96 2.11 -7.70
C LYS A 233 -11.86 1.25 -8.28
N GLU A 234 -12.20 0.47 -9.30
CA GLU A 234 -11.26 -0.40 -9.99
C GLU A 234 -10.35 0.41 -10.93
N TYR A 235 -9.09 0.02 -10.97
CA TYR A 235 -8.07 0.56 -11.88
C TYR A 235 -7.73 -0.47 -12.95
N TRP A 236 -7.61 0.00 -14.21
CA TRP A 236 -7.21 -0.81 -15.36
C TRP A 236 -8.04 -2.09 -15.58
N PRO A 237 -9.39 -2.03 -15.51
CA PRO A 237 -10.21 -3.20 -15.77
C PRO A 237 -10.08 -3.71 -17.21
N LEU A 238 -9.85 -2.83 -18.17
CA LEU A 238 -9.80 -3.14 -19.61
C LEU A 238 -8.44 -3.72 -20.08
N VAL A 239 -7.47 -3.88 -19.17
CA VAL A 239 -6.18 -4.50 -19.50
C VAL A 239 -6.39 -5.98 -19.80
N VAL A 240 -5.69 -6.48 -20.84
CA VAL A 240 -5.70 -7.90 -21.24
C VAL A 240 -4.27 -8.43 -21.27
N ALA A 241 -4.11 -9.76 -21.26
CA ALA A 241 -2.79 -10.40 -21.30
C ALA A 241 -2.00 -10.01 -22.57
N ARG A 242 -0.67 -9.97 -22.45
CA ARG A 242 0.24 -9.65 -23.56
C ARG A 242 0.49 -10.89 -24.45
N GLN A 243 -0.56 -11.37 -25.13
CA GLN A 243 -0.50 -12.58 -25.97
C GLN A 243 -1.03 -12.33 -27.40
N HIS A 244 -0.85 -11.13 -27.93
CA HIS A 244 -1.36 -10.70 -29.25
C HIS A 244 -0.80 -11.49 -30.43
N LYS A 245 0.36 -12.13 -30.29
CA LYS A 245 0.92 -13.01 -31.31
C LYS A 245 0.23 -14.37 -31.40
N ARG A 246 -0.54 -14.73 -30.38
CA ARG A 246 -1.18 -16.04 -30.24
C ARG A 246 -2.70 -16.00 -30.33
N GLN A 247 -3.29 -14.88 -29.92
CA GLN A 247 -4.73 -14.72 -29.82
C GLN A 247 -5.13 -13.34 -30.34
N ASP A 248 -6.29 -13.26 -30.99
CA ASP A 248 -6.90 -11.98 -31.37
C ASP A 248 -7.43 -11.21 -30.15
N MET A 249 -7.76 -9.93 -30.36
CA MET A 249 -8.18 -9.04 -29.29
C MET A 249 -9.50 -9.42 -28.64
N GLU A 250 -10.43 -9.99 -29.40
CA GLU A 250 -11.73 -10.40 -28.90
C GLU A 250 -11.56 -11.58 -27.93
N THR A 251 -10.84 -12.59 -28.32
CA THR A 251 -10.46 -13.72 -27.46
C THR A 251 -9.70 -13.27 -26.20
N LEU A 252 -8.79 -12.28 -26.31
CA LEU A 252 -8.06 -11.76 -25.15
C LEU A 252 -8.97 -11.03 -24.18
N ARG A 253 -9.95 -10.24 -24.67
CA ARG A 253 -10.94 -9.56 -23.83
C ARG A 253 -11.77 -10.53 -23.02
N GLU A 254 -12.25 -11.59 -23.66
CA GLU A 254 -13.08 -12.61 -23.02
C GLU A 254 -12.29 -13.45 -22.00
N ARG A 255 -11.07 -13.88 -22.36
CA ARG A 255 -10.32 -14.89 -21.62
C ARG A 255 -9.36 -14.32 -20.60
N THR A 256 -8.96 -13.04 -20.72
CA THR A 256 -7.93 -12.43 -19.88
C THR A 256 -8.32 -11.06 -19.31
N PRO A 257 -9.55 -10.89 -18.78
CA PRO A 257 -10.00 -9.61 -18.23
C PRO A 257 -9.09 -9.18 -17.10
N GLY A 258 -8.74 -7.89 -17.08
CA GLY A 258 -7.87 -7.30 -16.09
C GLY A 258 -6.46 -7.90 -16.01
N ASP A 259 -6.07 -8.73 -17.00
CA ASP A 259 -4.87 -9.59 -16.98
C ASP A 259 -4.72 -10.41 -15.69
N GLY A 260 -5.87 -10.93 -15.18
CA GLY A 260 -5.93 -11.80 -14.01
C GLY A 260 -5.74 -11.10 -12.67
N VAL A 261 -5.96 -9.78 -12.61
CA VAL A 261 -5.94 -9.01 -11.36
C VAL A 261 -7.12 -8.03 -11.32
N VAL A 262 -7.89 -8.06 -10.26
CA VAL A 262 -8.84 -7.00 -9.88
C VAL A 262 -8.18 -6.14 -8.81
N ALA A 263 -7.97 -4.87 -9.08
CA ALA A 263 -7.28 -3.98 -8.14
C ALA A 263 -7.86 -2.58 -8.17
N GLY A 264 -7.85 -1.91 -7.03
CA GLY A 264 -8.41 -0.58 -6.90
C GLY A 264 -8.29 0.00 -5.49
N THR A 265 -8.93 1.13 -5.31
CA THR A 265 -8.98 1.86 -4.04
C THR A 265 -10.42 1.97 -3.55
N GLY A 266 -10.59 2.10 -2.25
CA GLY A 266 -11.86 2.33 -1.59
C GLY A 266 -11.66 2.59 -0.10
N THR A 267 -12.71 2.39 0.67
CA THR A 267 -12.66 2.47 2.14
C THR A 267 -12.96 1.10 2.76
N ILE A 268 -12.41 0.88 3.95
CA ILE A 268 -12.67 -0.28 4.81
C ILE A 268 -12.91 0.25 6.21
N ASN A 269 -14.05 -0.07 6.82
CA ASN A 269 -14.47 0.36 8.16
C ASN A 269 -14.71 1.89 8.28
N ALA A 270 -15.20 2.56 7.24
CA ALA A 270 -15.41 4.00 7.25
C ALA A 270 -16.48 4.45 8.28
N ASP A 271 -17.46 3.60 8.55
CA ASP A 271 -18.47 3.81 9.60
C ASP A 271 -17.88 3.91 11.02
N LEU A 272 -16.71 3.26 11.26
CA LEU A 272 -16.03 3.28 12.55
C LEU A 272 -14.97 4.40 12.64
N PHE A 273 -14.27 4.69 11.55
CA PHE A 273 -13.06 5.52 11.59
C PHE A 273 -13.12 6.76 10.69
N GLY A 274 -14.19 6.92 9.91
CA GLY A 274 -14.34 7.98 8.90
C GLY A 274 -13.52 7.73 7.64
N ASP A 275 -13.90 8.40 6.56
CA ASP A 275 -13.34 8.16 5.21
C ASP A 275 -11.82 8.33 5.13
N GLU A 276 -11.25 9.25 5.89
CA GLU A 276 -9.81 9.52 5.83
C GLU A 276 -8.96 8.36 6.34
N ALA A 277 -9.33 7.82 7.51
CA ALA A 277 -8.62 6.70 8.13
C ALA A 277 -9.00 5.35 7.50
N ALA A 278 -10.15 5.29 6.81
CA ALA A 278 -10.66 4.09 6.17
C ALA A 278 -10.07 3.82 4.78
N ARG A 279 -9.34 4.77 4.17
CA ARG A 279 -8.74 4.61 2.85
C ARG A 279 -7.88 3.36 2.78
N ALA A 280 -8.12 2.53 1.77
CA ALA A 280 -7.37 1.30 1.57
C ALA A 280 -7.24 0.97 0.08
N MET A 281 -6.25 0.13 -0.22
CA MET A 281 -6.05 -0.47 -1.53
C MET A 281 -6.28 -1.96 -1.46
N VAL A 282 -6.89 -2.53 -2.49
CA VAL A 282 -6.99 -3.97 -2.67
C VAL A 282 -6.35 -4.39 -3.98
N VAL A 283 -5.65 -5.52 -3.95
CA VAL A 283 -5.12 -6.23 -5.12
C VAL A 283 -5.51 -7.69 -4.98
N HIS A 284 -6.34 -8.18 -5.87
CA HIS A 284 -6.85 -9.55 -5.84
C HIS A 284 -6.53 -10.29 -7.13
N TYR A 285 -5.78 -11.38 -7.04
CA TYR A 285 -5.53 -12.26 -8.16
C TYR A 285 -6.80 -13.05 -8.55
N ASP A 286 -7.09 -13.13 -9.84
CA ASP A 286 -8.16 -13.97 -10.39
C ASP A 286 -7.58 -15.27 -10.92
N TYR A 287 -7.70 -16.34 -10.15
CA TYR A 287 -7.21 -17.65 -10.55
C TYR A 287 -7.92 -18.22 -11.79
N THR A 288 -9.13 -17.75 -12.10
CA THR A 288 -9.86 -18.17 -13.30
C THR A 288 -9.22 -17.65 -14.59
N VAL A 289 -8.37 -16.62 -14.47
CA VAL A 289 -7.61 -16.04 -15.57
C VAL A 289 -6.19 -16.58 -15.54
N LEU A 290 -5.87 -17.48 -16.48
CA LEU A 290 -4.52 -18.05 -16.65
C LEU A 290 -3.90 -18.56 -15.34
N ALA A 291 -4.73 -19.18 -14.47
CA ALA A 291 -4.34 -19.71 -13.15
C ALA A 291 -3.65 -18.69 -12.23
N GLY A 292 -4.05 -17.42 -12.30
CA GLY A 292 -3.48 -16.35 -11.47
C GLY A 292 -2.00 -16.06 -11.73
N THR A 293 -1.46 -16.49 -12.89
CA THR A 293 -0.05 -16.30 -13.21
C THR A 293 0.27 -14.84 -13.57
N GLN A 294 1.49 -14.41 -13.23
CA GLN A 294 1.97 -13.05 -13.41
C GLN A 294 2.50 -12.83 -14.85
N GLY A 295 1.87 -11.92 -15.58
CA GLY A 295 2.28 -11.48 -16.91
C GLY A 295 2.74 -10.02 -16.91
N ALA A 296 3.24 -9.54 -18.05
CA ALA A 296 3.82 -8.21 -18.16
C ALA A 296 2.84 -7.08 -17.81
N ARG A 297 1.59 -7.16 -18.25
CA ARG A 297 0.59 -6.13 -17.95
C ARG A 297 -0.02 -6.28 -16.57
N ASN A 298 -0.08 -7.52 -16.06
CA ASN A 298 -0.37 -7.82 -14.67
C ASN A 298 0.62 -7.10 -13.74
N HIS A 299 1.93 -7.19 -14.03
CA HIS A 299 2.96 -6.47 -13.29
C HIS A 299 2.77 -4.95 -13.36
N TYR A 300 2.53 -4.37 -14.55
CA TYR A 300 2.30 -2.91 -14.68
C TYR A 300 1.11 -2.42 -13.87
N LYS A 301 0.02 -3.20 -13.84
CA LYS A 301 -1.15 -2.87 -13.02
C LYS A 301 -0.80 -2.84 -11.54
N GLN A 302 -0.08 -3.85 -11.05
CA GLN A 302 0.37 -3.93 -9.67
C GLN A 302 1.37 -2.82 -9.32
N ASP A 303 2.37 -2.56 -10.19
CA ASP A 303 3.36 -1.50 -9.98
C ASP A 303 2.67 -0.15 -9.76
N ARG A 304 1.64 0.14 -10.57
CA ARG A 304 0.83 1.35 -10.42
C ARG A 304 0.10 1.40 -9.08
N MET A 305 -0.47 0.27 -8.62
CA MET A 305 -1.16 0.20 -7.34
C MET A 305 -0.19 0.39 -6.17
N PHE A 306 0.94 -0.29 -6.20
CA PHE A 306 1.94 -0.20 -5.13
C PHE A 306 2.57 1.20 -5.04
N GLU A 307 2.81 1.85 -6.17
CA GLU A 307 3.24 3.26 -6.19
C GLU A 307 2.22 4.19 -5.53
N LEU A 308 0.94 4.02 -5.84
CA LEU A 308 -0.14 4.81 -5.22
C LEU A 308 -0.25 4.52 -3.72
N ALA A 309 -0.19 3.24 -3.31
CA ALA A 309 -0.23 2.86 -1.90
C ALA A 309 0.92 3.51 -1.11
N LEU A 310 2.14 3.50 -1.65
CA LEU A 310 3.30 4.12 -1.02
C LEU A 310 3.16 5.65 -0.95
N ARG A 311 2.80 6.28 -2.09
CA ARG A 311 2.73 7.73 -2.22
C ARG A 311 1.65 8.36 -1.34
N PHE A 312 0.49 7.71 -1.24
CA PHE A 312 -0.68 8.19 -0.49
C PHE A 312 -0.87 7.50 0.85
N ARG A 313 0.09 6.67 1.24
CA ARG A 313 0.08 5.93 2.51
C ARG A 313 -1.22 5.16 2.77
N MET A 314 -1.67 4.43 1.75
CA MET A 314 -2.86 3.60 1.85
C MET A 314 -2.48 2.18 2.30
N PRO A 315 -3.06 1.64 3.37
CA PRO A 315 -2.98 0.22 3.67
C PRO A 315 -3.35 -0.63 2.47
N ILE A 316 -2.74 -1.81 2.35
CA ILE A 316 -2.98 -2.70 1.22
C ILE A 316 -3.44 -4.08 1.69
N VAL A 317 -4.49 -4.60 1.04
CA VAL A 317 -4.93 -5.98 1.17
C VAL A 317 -4.63 -6.70 -0.14
N LEU A 318 -3.73 -7.68 -0.07
CA LEU A 318 -3.32 -8.53 -1.20
C LEU A 318 -3.96 -9.92 -1.07
N PHE A 319 -4.85 -10.28 -1.97
CA PHE A 319 -5.32 -11.66 -2.12
C PHE A 319 -4.37 -12.39 -3.07
N GLY A 320 -3.49 -13.22 -2.47
CA GLY A 320 -2.43 -13.94 -3.18
C GLY A 320 -2.88 -15.33 -3.59
N GLU A 321 -3.10 -15.55 -4.89
CA GLU A 321 -3.37 -16.85 -5.47
C GLU A 321 -2.74 -16.92 -6.86
N GLY A 322 -2.03 -17.98 -7.20
CA GLY A 322 -1.48 -18.15 -8.54
C GLY A 322 -0.17 -18.91 -8.62
N GLY A 323 0.25 -19.18 -9.84
CA GLY A 323 1.38 -20.04 -10.17
C GLY A 323 2.73 -19.37 -10.41
N GLY A 324 2.87 -18.07 -10.11
CA GLY A 324 4.09 -17.32 -10.40
C GLY A 324 4.15 -16.77 -11.83
N GLY A 325 5.35 -16.59 -12.37
CA GLY A 325 5.57 -16.03 -13.70
C GLY A 325 4.86 -16.80 -14.81
N ARG A 326 4.20 -16.07 -15.71
CA ARG A 326 3.42 -16.64 -16.82
C ARG A 326 4.33 -17.04 -18.00
N PRO A 327 4.40 -18.31 -18.37
CA PRO A 327 5.00 -18.69 -19.65
C PRO A 327 4.08 -18.29 -20.80
N GLY A 328 4.64 -17.71 -21.85
CA GLY A 328 3.93 -17.53 -23.11
C GLY A 328 3.40 -16.15 -23.39
N ASP A 329 3.64 -15.16 -22.56
CA ASP A 329 3.45 -13.76 -22.92
C ASP A 329 4.44 -13.38 -24.05
N ASP A 330 4.01 -12.46 -24.92
CA ASP A 330 4.85 -11.98 -26.02
C ASP A 330 6.07 -11.25 -25.46
N SER A 331 7.27 -11.84 -25.66
CA SER A 331 8.50 -11.18 -25.28
C SER A 331 8.92 -10.14 -26.34
N THR A 332 9.53 -9.06 -25.87
CA THR A 332 10.07 -8.01 -26.74
C THR A 332 11.56 -8.15 -26.99
N GLY A 333 12.21 -9.15 -26.42
CA GLY A 333 13.65 -9.35 -26.53
C GLY A 333 14.11 -10.77 -26.26
N PRO A 334 15.37 -11.09 -26.57
CA PRO A 334 15.94 -12.45 -26.47
C PRO A 334 16.27 -12.86 -25.02
N ALA A 335 16.26 -11.97 -24.06
CA ALA A 335 16.63 -12.24 -22.67
C ALA A 335 15.42 -12.16 -21.75
N VAL A 336 15.38 -13.04 -20.75
CA VAL A 336 14.52 -12.88 -19.60
C VAL A 336 15.00 -11.65 -18.85
N ALA A 337 14.18 -10.60 -18.82
CA ALA A 337 14.50 -9.43 -18.06
C ALA A 337 14.36 -9.75 -16.55
N PHE A 338 15.43 -9.52 -15.79
CA PHE A 338 15.38 -9.48 -14.33
C PHE A 338 14.84 -8.11 -13.84
N ASP A 339 14.28 -7.33 -14.74
CA ASP A 339 13.73 -5.99 -14.50
C ASP A 339 12.22 -6.08 -14.23
N THR A 340 11.89 -6.59 -13.06
CA THR A 340 10.52 -6.65 -12.58
C THR A 340 10.38 -5.74 -11.36
N HIS A 341 9.85 -4.53 -11.58
CA HIS A 341 9.71 -3.51 -10.53
C HIS A 341 8.76 -3.90 -9.42
N THR A 342 7.79 -4.76 -9.69
CA THR A 342 6.70 -5.18 -8.79
C THR A 342 7.22 -5.62 -7.42
N PHE A 343 8.23 -6.47 -7.37
CA PHE A 343 8.80 -6.93 -6.10
C PHE A 343 9.46 -5.80 -5.32
N THR A 344 10.21 -4.93 -6.02
CA THR A 344 10.82 -3.75 -5.40
C THR A 344 9.78 -2.78 -4.87
N GLN A 345 8.74 -2.48 -5.64
CA GLN A 345 7.69 -1.54 -5.24
C GLN A 345 6.89 -2.08 -4.06
N PHE A 346 6.53 -3.37 -4.09
CA PHE A 346 5.79 -3.99 -3.01
C PHE A 346 6.60 -4.05 -1.71
N SER A 347 7.86 -4.50 -1.78
CA SER A 347 8.74 -4.56 -0.60
C SER A 347 8.98 -3.19 0.05
N LYS A 348 8.94 -2.10 -0.73
CA LYS A 348 9.02 -0.74 -0.20
C LYS A 348 7.83 -0.34 0.67
N LEU A 349 6.70 -1.03 0.58
CA LEU A 349 5.52 -0.77 1.42
C LEU A 349 5.73 -1.21 2.87
N SER A 350 6.56 -2.25 3.10
CA SER A 350 6.85 -2.76 4.45
C SER A 350 7.33 -1.64 5.39
N GLY A 351 6.66 -1.48 6.52
CA GLY A 351 6.90 -0.40 7.49
C GLY A 351 6.44 0.99 7.04
N ALA A 352 5.88 1.15 5.84
CA ALA A 352 5.30 2.41 5.37
C ALA A 352 3.78 2.44 5.54
N VAL A 353 3.13 1.32 5.27
CA VAL A 353 1.69 1.11 5.39
C VAL A 353 1.41 -0.30 5.89
N PRO A 354 0.30 -0.55 6.59
CA PRO A 354 -0.12 -1.91 6.92
C PRO A 354 -0.33 -2.75 5.66
N MET A 355 0.26 -3.95 5.62
CA MET A 355 0.23 -4.88 4.51
C MET A 355 -0.43 -6.20 4.94
N ILE A 356 -1.61 -6.49 4.40
CA ILE A 356 -2.39 -7.68 4.74
C ILE A 356 -2.38 -8.62 3.55
N GLY A 357 -1.86 -9.83 3.74
CA GLY A 357 -1.90 -10.91 2.77
C GLY A 357 -3.02 -11.89 3.08
N VAL A 358 -3.86 -12.19 2.11
CA VAL A 358 -4.90 -13.23 2.20
C VAL A 358 -4.57 -14.31 1.19
N ASN A 359 -4.40 -15.55 1.64
CA ASN A 359 -4.26 -16.72 0.77
C ASN A 359 -5.47 -17.64 0.93
N HIS A 360 -6.16 -17.90 -0.18
CA HIS A 360 -7.39 -18.69 -0.18
C HIS A 360 -7.35 -19.80 -1.25
N GLY A 361 -6.17 -20.13 -1.73
CA GLY A 361 -5.97 -21.16 -2.75
C GLY A 361 -4.50 -21.53 -2.90
N ARG A 362 -4.08 -21.81 -4.11
CA ARG A 362 -2.71 -22.21 -4.43
C ARG A 362 -1.86 -20.99 -4.71
N CYS A 363 -0.84 -20.73 -3.89
CA CYS A 363 0.05 -19.59 -4.03
C CYS A 363 1.51 -20.04 -4.16
N PHE A 364 2.12 -19.79 -5.32
CA PHE A 364 3.48 -20.24 -5.65
C PHE A 364 4.32 -19.12 -6.27
N ALA A 365 5.64 -19.26 -6.14
CA ALA A 365 6.66 -18.45 -6.78
C ALA A 365 6.45 -16.92 -6.58
N GLY A 366 6.31 -16.14 -7.65
CA GLY A 366 6.19 -14.69 -7.57
C GLY A 366 4.97 -14.21 -6.76
N ASN A 367 3.84 -14.93 -6.82
CA ASN A 367 2.67 -14.64 -5.99
C ASN A 367 2.98 -14.82 -4.49
N THR A 368 3.70 -15.91 -4.15
CA THR A 368 4.15 -16.15 -2.76
C THR A 368 5.16 -15.12 -2.30
N ALA A 369 6.08 -14.69 -3.16
CA ALA A 369 7.07 -13.67 -2.80
C ALA A 369 6.41 -12.34 -2.40
N LEU A 370 5.34 -11.94 -3.08
CA LEU A 370 4.56 -10.77 -2.67
C LEU A 370 3.81 -11.04 -1.35
N LEU A 371 3.11 -12.18 -1.26
CA LEU A 371 2.37 -12.55 -0.06
C LEU A 371 3.27 -12.56 1.19
N ALA A 372 4.48 -13.11 1.07
CA ALA A 372 5.45 -13.21 2.17
C ALA A 372 6.02 -11.86 2.63
N CYS A 373 5.88 -10.80 1.83
CA CYS A 373 6.26 -9.44 2.25
C CYS A 373 5.21 -8.78 3.16
N CYS A 374 4.02 -9.36 3.30
CA CYS A 374 2.94 -8.78 4.09
C CYS A 374 3.22 -8.87 5.61
N ASP A 375 2.66 -7.93 6.36
CA ASP A 375 2.80 -7.88 7.82
C ASP A 375 2.03 -9.01 8.51
N VAL A 376 0.96 -9.47 7.89
CA VAL A 376 0.14 -10.61 8.33
C VAL A 376 -0.26 -11.44 7.12
N ILE A 377 -0.19 -12.76 7.25
CA ILE A 377 -0.72 -13.71 6.28
C ILE A 377 -1.91 -14.43 6.92
N ILE A 378 -3.09 -14.18 6.37
CA ILE A 378 -4.34 -14.86 6.71
C ILE A 378 -4.55 -15.94 5.65
N ALA A 379 -4.67 -17.21 6.04
CA ALA A 379 -4.79 -18.30 5.09
C ALA A 379 -5.97 -19.23 5.43
N THR A 380 -6.70 -19.66 4.40
CA THR A 380 -7.73 -20.68 4.57
C THR A 380 -7.10 -22.06 4.75
N LYS A 381 -7.76 -22.93 5.53
CA LYS A 381 -7.24 -24.28 5.89
C LYS A 381 -6.90 -25.17 4.69
N ASP A 382 -7.57 -24.98 3.57
CA ASP A 382 -7.40 -25.78 2.35
C ASP A 382 -6.44 -25.15 1.34
N SER A 383 -5.81 -24.03 1.69
CA SER A 383 -4.86 -23.34 0.82
C SER A 383 -3.43 -23.87 0.94
N THR A 384 -2.58 -23.50 -0.01
CA THR A 384 -1.16 -23.92 -0.02
C THR A 384 -0.27 -22.72 -0.36
N ILE A 385 0.89 -22.65 0.29
CA ILE A 385 1.87 -21.58 0.09
C ILE A 385 3.25 -22.24 -0.06
N ALA A 386 3.94 -21.97 -1.20
CA ALA A 386 5.34 -22.39 -1.35
C ALA A 386 6.10 -21.54 -2.38
N MET A 387 7.42 -21.49 -2.25
CA MET A 387 8.27 -20.75 -3.20
C MET A 387 8.30 -21.34 -4.60
N GLY A 388 8.09 -22.64 -4.75
CA GLY A 388 8.01 -23.31 -6.05
C GLY A 388 6.83 -24.26 -6.10
N GLY A 389 6.10 -24.25 -7.23
CA GLY A 389 4.99 -25.18 -7.46
C GLY A 389 5.46 -26.56 -7.97
N PRO A 390 4.53 -27.53 -8.07
CA PRO A 390 4.83 -28.90 -8.49
C PRO A 390 5.65 -29.01 -9.79
N ALA A 391 5.30 -28.21 -10.78
CA ALA A 391 6.02 -28.22 -12.08
C ALA A 391 7.50 -27.80 -11.97
N MET A 392 7.85 -26.93 -11.03
CA MET A 392 9.26 -26.56 -10.79
C MET A 392 10.01 -27.67 -10.07
N ILE A 393 9.36 -28.36 -9.14
CA ILE A 393 9.93 -29.49 -8.40
C ILE A 393 10.19 -30.65 -9.34
N GLU A 394 9.22 -31.01 -10.18
CA GLU A 394 9.33 -32.05 -11.20
C GLU A 394 10.41 -31.71 -12.24
N GLY A 395 10.39 -30.46 -12.76
CA GLY A 395 11.39 -29.99 -13.74
C GLY A 395 12.81 -29.95 -13.16
N GLY A 396 12.97 -29.79 -11.85
CA GLY A 396 14.23 -29.89 -11.12
C GLY A 396 14.68 -31.31 -10.78
N GLY A 397 13.87 -32.32 -11.08
CA GLY A 397 14.16 -33.73 -10.76
C GLY A 397 14.06 -34.08 -9.27
N LEU A 398 13.30 -33.25 -8.49
CA LEU A 398 13.18 -33.40 -7.04
C LEU A 398 11.96 -34.26 -6.60
N GLY A 399 11.20 -34.79 -7.56
CA GLY A 399 10.03 -35.64 -7.32
C GLY A 399 8.77 -35.09 -7.99
N ILE A 400 7.67 -35.84 -7.84
CA ILE A 400 6.34 -35.50 -8.35
C ILE A 400 5.41 -35.33 -7.14
N TYR A 401 4.79 -34.18 -7.03
CA TYR A 401 3.91 -33.82 -5.90
C TYR A 401 2.64 -33.14 -6.42
N THR A 402 1.55 -33.31 -5.69
CA THR A 402 0.35 -32.49 -5.89
C THR A 402 0.56 -31.09 -5.30
N PRO A 403 -0.17 -30.08 -5.75
CA PRO A 403 -0.10 -28.74 -5.15
C PRO A 403 -0.32 -28.75 -3.64
N GLU A 404 -1.21 -29.60 -3.16
CA GLU A 404 -1.61 -29.75 -1.75
C GLU A 404 -0.51 -30.37 -0.87
N GLU A 405 0.46 -31.07 -1.46
CA GLU A 405 1.60 -31.64 -0.74
C GLU A 405 2.79 -30.69 -0.61
N VAL A 406 2.85 -29.62 -1.42
CA VAL A 406 4.07 -28.79 -1.53
C VAL A 406 4.18 -27.78 -0.38
N GLY A 407 3.09 -27.27 0.13
CA GLY A 407 3.11 -26.28 1.21
C GLY A 407 1.76 -26.17 1.92
N PRO A 408 1.28 -27.29 2.50
CA PRO A 408 0.00 -27.31 3.21
C PRO A 408 0.05 -26.51 4.52
N MET A 409 -1.11 -26.14 5.02
CA MET A 409 -1.22 -25.39 6.27
C MET A 409 -0.67 -26.15 7.48
N SER A 410 -0.62 -27.49 7.42
CA SER A 410 0.05 -28.32 8.44
C SER A 410 1.56 -28.08 8.54
N PHE A 411 2.19 -27.50 7.51
CA PHE A 411 3.58 -27.03 7.53
C PHE A 411 3.66 -25.55 7.82
N GLN A 412 2.83 -24.74 7.14
CA GLN A 412 2.98 -23.29 7.09
C GLN A 412 2.48 -22.57 8.36
N VAL A 413 1.61 -23.19 9.14
CA VAL A 413 1.16 -22.66 10.43
C VAL A 413 2.22 -22.89 11.53
N PRO A 414 2.70 -24.13 11.77
CA PRO A 414 3.68 -24.36 12.84
C PRO A 414 5.08 -23.84 12.53
N ASN A 415 5.43 -23.53 11.28
CA ASN A 415 6.71 -22.93 10.92
C ASN A 415 6.67 -21.39 10.86
N GLY A 416 5.52 -20.76 11.12
CA GLY A 416 5.39 -19.31 11.23
C GLY A 416 5.19 -18.55 9.92
N VAL A 417 5.03 -19.21 8.77
CA VAL A 417 4.69 -18.56 7.50
C VAL A 417 3.28 -17.98 7.54
N VAL A 418 2.32 -18.71 8.12
CA VAL A 418 0.94 -18.25 8.26
C VAL A 418 0.71 -17.71 9.65
N ASP A 419 0.21 -16.49 9.71
CA ASP A 419 -0.05 -15.77 10.97
C ASP A 419 -1.43 -16.14 11.53
N ILE A 420 -2.46 -16.26 10.68
CA ILE A 420 -3.84 -16.56 11.10
C ILE A 420 -4.44 -17.57 10.14
N LEU A 421 -4.83 -18.72 10.68
CA LEU A 421 -5.55 -19.77 9.96
C LEU A 421 -7.05 -19.57 10.14
N VAL A 422 -7.80 -19.60 9.04
CA VAL A 422 -9.25 -19.42 9.01
C VAL A 422 -9.94 -20.54 8.24
N ASP A 423 -11.25 -20.68 8.44
CA ASP A 423 -12.00 -21.76 7.82
C ASP A 423 -12.26 -21.53 6.34
N ASP A 424 -12.61 -20.29 5.94
CA ASP A 424 -13.00 -19.95 4.58
C ASP A 424 -12.66 -18.50 4.21
N GLU A 425 -12.99 -18.11 2.96
CA GLU A 425 -12.70 -16.78 2.43
C GLU A 425 -13.50 -15.67 3.12
N ALA A 426 -14.73 -15.93 3.54
CA ALA A 426 -15.55 -14.93 4.24
C ALA A 426 -14.93 -14.60 5.61
N GLU A 427 -14.48 -15.63 6.32
CA GLU A 427 -13.75 -15.42 7.56
C GLU A 427 -12.43 -14.70 7.33
N ALA A 428 -11.71 -15.01 6.26
CA ALA A 428 -10.48 -14.30 5.90
C ALA A 428 -10.71 -12.81 5.69
N VAL A 429 -11.78 -12.44 5.00
CA VAL A 429 -12.19 -11.04 4.79
C VAL A 429 -12.52 -10.36 6.12
N ARG A 430 -13.32 -11.04 6.98
CA ARG A 430 -13.68 -10.51 8.31
C ARG A 430 -12.42 -10.27 9.17
N VAL A 431 -11.50 -11.21 9.19
CA VAL A 431 -10.23 -11.10 9.94
C VAL A 431 -9.34 -10.01 9.37
N ALA A 432 -9.29 -9.85 8.04
CA ALA A 432 -8.55 -8.76 7.39
C ALA A 432 -9.09 -7.38 7.78
N LYS A 433 -10.42 -7.21 7.82
CA LYS A 433 -11.07 -5.98 8.31
C LYS A 433 -10.75 -5.72 9.79
N GLN A 434 -10.82 -6.74 10.62
CA GLN A 434 -10.49 -6.66 12.04
C GLN A 434 -9.02 -6.29 12.24
N TYR A 435 -8.08 -6.96 11.55
CA TYR A 435 -6.66 -6.64 11.63
C TYR A 435 -6.38 -5.18 11.23
N LEU A 436 -6.92 -4.74 10.09
CA LEU A 436 -6.75 -3.37 9.63
C LEU A 436 -7.28 -2.35 10.65
N SER A 437 -8.36 -2.67 11.35
CA SER A 437 -8.99 -1.75 12.30
C SER A 437 -8.04 -1.26 13.39
N TYR A 438 -7.06 -2.07 13.82
CA TYR A 438 -6.08 -1.68 14.83
C TYR A 438 -5.12 -0.58 14.38
N PHE A 439 -5.01 -0.35 13.08
CA PHE A 439 -4.16 0.67 12.47
C PHE A 439 -4.94 1.92 12.05
N GLN A 440 -6.28 1.92 12.17
CA GLN A 440 -7.16 3.00 11.72
C GLN A 440 -7.54 3.97 12.84
N GLY A 441 -7.25 3.65 14.09
CA GLY A 441 -7.52 4.52 15.23
C GLY A 441 -8.33 3.86 16.35
N SER A 442 -8.88 4.70 17.22
CA SER A 442 -9.71 4.30 18.35
C SER A 442 -11.17 4.19 17.93
N VAL A 443 -11.92 3.31 18.61
CA VAL A 443 -13.39 3.26 18.53
C VAL A 443 -14.01 3.97 19.73
N ASP A 444 -15.17 4.57 19.54
CA ASP A 444 -15.81 5.39 20.57
C ASP A 444 -16.67 4.57 21.57
N THR A 445 -17.02 3.34 21.19
CA THR A 445 -17.87 2.46 22.00
C THR A 445 -17.13 1.17 22.31
N TRP A 446 -17.15 0.78 23.58
CA TRP A 446 -16.50 -0.44 24.04
C TRP A 446 -17.17 -0.97 25.32
N GLU A 447 -17.02 -2.25 25.56
CA GLU A 447 -17.40 -2.93 26.81
C GLU A 447 -16.22 -3.72 27.34
N ALA A 448 -16.14 -3.92 28.64
CA ALA A 448 -15.07 -4.70 29.26
C ALA A 448 -15.65 -5.71 30.28
N PRO A 449 -14.98 -6.86 30.43
CA PRO A 449 -15.32 -7.80 31.49
C PRO A 449 -15.11 -7.24 32.88
N ASP A 450 -15.71 -7.87 33.89
CA ASP A 450 -15.45 -7.53 35.30
C ASP A 450 -13.99 -7.85 35.66
N GLN A 451 -13.22 -6.81 35.94
CA GLN A 451 -11.78 -6.89 36.20
C GLN A 451 -11.42 -7.67 37.49
N ARG A 452 -12.37 -7.84 38.42
CA ARG A 452 -12.17 -8.65 39.63
C ARG A 452 -11.88 -10.12 39.33
N LYS A 453 -12.23 -10.60 38.13
CA LYS A 453 -11.85 -11.95 37.66
C LYS A 453 -10.34 -12.16 37.70
N LEU A 454 -9.55 -11.12 37.44
CA LEU A 454 -8.08 -11.22 37.41
C LEU A 454 -7.48 -11.66 38.77
N ARG A 455 -8.15 -11.39 39.88
CA ARG A 455 -7.72 -11.85 41.21
C ARG A 455 -7.73 -13.37 41.38
N HIS A 456 -8.41 -14.09 40.47
CA HIS A 456 -8.68 -15.53 40.57
C HIS A 456 -8.07 -16.34 39.41
N VAL A 457 -7.54 -15.71 38.37
CA VAL A 457 -6.97 -16.40 37.20
C VAL A 457 -5.69 -17.16 37.57
N VAL A 458 -4.80 -16.52 38.37
CA VAL A 458 -3.59 -17.21 38.86
C VAL A 458 -3.93 -18.03 40.08
N PRO A 459 -3.75 -19.39 40.05
CA PRO A 459 -4.06 -20.24 41.17
C PRO A 459 -3.21 -19.93 42.41
N GLU A 460 -3.79 -20.06 43.61
CA GLU A 460 -3.07 -19.97 44.89
C GLU A 460 -1.90 -20.97 44.98
N ASN A 461 -2.12 -22.17 44.43
CA ASN A 461 -1.03 -23.14 44.30
C ASN A 461 -0.14 -22.72 43.12
N ARG A 462 1.02 -22.16 43.41
CA ARG A 462 2.02 -21.63 42.45
C ARG A 462 2.52 -22.66 41.42
N LEU A 463 2.34 -23.97 41.67
CA LEU A 463 2.74 -25.03 40.75
C LEU A 463 1.68 -25.33 39.69
N ARG A 464 0.47 -24.81 39.85
CA ARG A 464 -0.61 -25.02 38.87
C ARG A 464 -0.48 -24.06 37.69
N LEU A 465 -0.78 -24.58 36.52
CA LEU A 465 -0.89 -23.81 35.30
C LEU A 465 -2.20 -23.02 35.25
N TYR A 466 -2.19 -21.93 34.49
CA TYR A 466 -3.35 -21.13 34.15
C TYR A 466 -3.19 -20.65 32.71
N ASP A 467 -4.28 -20.23 32.08
CA ASP A 467 -4.24 -19.69 30.71
C ASP A 467 -4.05 -18.18 30.72
N MET A 468 -2.94 -17.71 30.17
CA MET A 468 -2.64 -16.29 30.03
C MET A 468 -3.66 -15.58 29.13
N ARG A 469 -4.31 -16.30 28.21
CA ARG A 469 -5.36 -15.76 27.35
C ARG A 469 -6.58 -15.28 28.12
N GLU A 470 -6.89 -15.90 29.29
CA GLU A 470 -7.96 -15.40 30.16
C GLU A 470 -7.63 -14.01 30.74
N ILE A 471 -6.36 -13.76 31.05
CA ILE A 471 -5.89 -12.43 31.49
C ILE A 471 -6.04 -11.44 30.36
N ILE A 472 -5.55 -11.79 29.17
CA ILE A 472 -5.64 -10.93 27.97
C ILE A 472 -7.10 -10.57 27.68
N ALA A 473 -7.98 -11.59 27.61
CA ALA A 473 -9.41 -11.39 27.34
C ALA A 473 -10.13 -10.57 28.44
N THR A 474 -9.66 -10.64 29.69
CA THR A 474 -10.25 -9.85 30.78
C THR A 474 -9.79 -8.40 30.75
N VAL A 475 -8.52 -8.13 30.40
CA VAL A 475 -7.99 -6.77 30.26
C VAL A 475 -8.52 -6.08 29.00
N ALA A 476 -8.73 -6.82 27.93
CA ALA A 476 -9.19 -6.32 26.65
C ALA A 476 -10.65 -5.87 26.66
N ASP A 477 -11.03 -5.01 25.73
CA ASP A 477 -12.42 -4.78 25.37
C ASP A 477 -13.02 -6.08 24.81
N ILE A 478 -14.30 -6.32 25.05
CA ILE A 478 -15.00 -7.52 24.56
C ILE A 478 -14.90 -7.55 23.02
N ASP A 479 -14.67 -8.74 22.46
CA ASP A 479 -14.53 -9.03 21.03
C ASP A 479 -13.35 -8.30 20.33
N SER A 480 -12.43 -7.70 21.10
CA SER A 480 -11.29 -6.99 20.53
C SER A 480 -9.99 -7.79 20.46
N VAL A 481 -9.96 -9.03 20.85
CA VAL A 481 -8.72 -9.83 20.83
C VAL A 481 -8.53 -10.48 19.46
N LEU A 482 -7.35 -10.27 18.85
CA LEU A 482 -6.92 -10.95 17.63
C LEU A 482 -5.51 -11.53 17.84
N GLU A 483 -5.41 -12.83 18.10
CA GLU A 483 -4.13 -13.52 18.27
C GLU A 483 -3.46 -13.73 16.90
N VAL A 484 -2.15 -13.46 16.83
CA VAL A 484 -1.34 -13.58 15.62
C VAL A 484 -0.26 -14.63 15.86
N ARG A 485 0.00 -15.51 14.89
CA ARG A 485 0.94 -16.63 14.97
C ARG A 485 0.68 -17.59 16.14
N ALA A 486 -0.58 -17.88 16.42
CA ALA A 486 -0.95 -18.78 17.50
C ALA A 486 -0.29 -20.17 17.39
N GLY A 487 -0.02 -20.67 16.20
CA GLY A 487 0.60 -21.97 15.93
C GLY A 487 2.13 -21.98 15.88
N PHE A 488 2.79 -20.82 15.89
CA PHE A 488 4.25 -20.68 15.84
C PHE A 488 4.78 -19.97 17.09
N GLY A 489 5.98 -20.33 17.57
CA GLY A 489 6.60 -19.71 18.71
C GLY A 489 5.68 -19.69 19.94
N VAL A 490 5.05 -20.83 20.22
CA VAL A 490 3.92 -20.97 21.17
C VAL A 490 4.27 -20.60 22.62
N GLY A 491 5.55 -20.40 22.93
CA GLY A 491 6.04 -19.92 24.25
C GLY A 491 5.71 -18.47 24.53
N VAL A 492 5.46 -17.68 23.47
CA VAL A 492 5.01 -16.28 23.55
C VAL A 492 3.68 -16.12 22.78
N ILE A 493 2.71 -15.50 23.42
CA ILE A 493 1.45 -15.08 22.83
C ILE A 493 1.63 -13.68 22.29
N THR A 494 1.22 -13.44 21.04
CA THR A 494 1.15 -12.11 20.43
C THR A 494 -0.25 -11.85 19.93
N CYS A 495 -0.85 -10.74 20.30
CA CYS A 495 -2.18 -10.38 19.83
C CYS A 495 -2.37 -8.85 19.79
N PHE A 496 -3.32 -8.42 18.98
CA PHE A 496 -3.88 -7.08 19.09
C PHE A 496 -5.12 -7.13 19.98
N ILE A 497 -5.30 -6.06 20.77
CA ILE A 497 -6.47 -5.84 21.61
C ILE A 497 -6.90 -4.38 21.53
N ARG A 498 -8.02 -4.05 22.15
CA ARG A 498 -8.37 -2.67 22.49
C ARG A 498 -8.54 -2.51 23.99
N VAL A 499 -8.17 -1.35 24.49
CA VAL A 499 -8.42 -0.93 25.87
C VAL A 499 -9.08 0.45 25.84
N GLU A 500 -10.31 0.54 26.27
CA GLU A 500 -11.16 1.75 26.12
C GLU A 500 -11.18 2.23 24.65
N GLY A 501 -11.43 1.31 23.73
CA GLY A 501 -11.47 1.54 22.28
C GLY A 501 -10.11 1.75 21.62
N ARG A 502 -9.02 1.98 22.35
CA ARG A 502 -7.68 2.28 21.81
C ARG A 502 -6.92 1.00 21.45
N PRO A 503 -6.33 0.92 20.25
CA PRO A 503 -5.59 -0.27 19.84
C PRO A 503 -4.29 -0.44 20.62
N MET A 504 -3.94 -1.67 20.94
CA MET A 504 -2.71 -2.09 21.59
C MET A 504 -2.21 -3.41 21.04
N GLY A 505 -0.89 -3.59 21.03
CA GLY A 505 -0.27 -4.91 20.93
C GLY A 505 -0.09 -5.54 22.30
N VAL A 506 -0.14 -6.85 22.39
CA VAL A 506 0.18 -7.63 23.58
C VAL A 506 1.26 -8.63 23.26
N ILE A 507 2.30 -8.68 24.09
CA ILE A 507 3.23 -9.80 24.18
C ILE A 507 3.07 -10.46 25.56
N ALA A 508 2.93 -11.77 25.60
CA ALA A 508 2.73 -12.46 26.87
C ALA A 508 3.40 -13.83 26.88
N ASN A 509 3.97 -14.25 28.01
CA ASN A 509 4.47 -15.60 28.14
C ASN A 509 3.31 -16.60 28.21
N ASN A 510 3.47 -17.76 27.60
CA ASN A 510 2.50 -18.86 27.66
C ASN A 510 2.93 -19.92 28.68
N PRO A 511 2.33 -19.97 29.88
CA PRO A 511 2.72 -20.96 30.90
C PRO A 511 2.52 -22.42 30.47
N HIS A 512 1.63 -22.68 29.51
CA HIS A 512 1.39 -24.01 28.98
C HIS A 512 2.52 -24.58 28.11
N HIS A 513 3.42 -23.73 27.61
CA HIS A 513 4.59 -24.15 26.85
C HIS A 513 5.87 -23.83 27.62
N LEU A 514 6.66 -24.83 27.93
CA LEU A 514 7.94 -24.70 28.68
C LEU A 514 7.82 -23.81 29.93
N ALA A 515 6.66 -23.85 30.59
CA ALA A 515 6.32 -23.01 31.75
C ALA A 515 6.49 -21.50 31.52
N GLY A 516 6.43 -21.03 30.25
CA GLY A 516 6.60 -19.64 29.85
C GLY A 516 8.03 -19.23 29.49
N ALA A 517 8.96 -20.19 29.40
CA ALA A 517 10.32 -19.91 28.94
C ALA A 517 10.35 -19.52 27.47
N ILE A 518 11.32 -18.68 27.11
CA ILE A 518 11.49 -18.18 25.76
C ILE A 518 12.53 -19.04 25.03
N ASP A 519 12.08 -19.73 23.97
CA ASP A 519 12.93 -20.43 22.99
C ASP A 519 13.18 -19.57 21.75
N SER A 520 13.87 -20.13 20.75
CA SER A 520 14.23 -19.41 19.52
C SER A 520 13.00 -18.91 18.75
N ASP A 521 11.98 -19.76 18.56
CA ASP A 521 10.77 -19.41 17.81
C ASP A 521 9.93 -18.36 18.55
N ALA A 522 9.83 -18.48 19.88
CA ALA A 522 9.13 -17.51 20.72
C ALA A 522 9.84 -16.14 20.71
N ALA A 523 11.17 -16.13 20.70
CA ALA A 523 11.96 -14.91 20.60
C ALA A 523 11.79 -14.21 19.25
N ASP A 524 11.79 -14.96 18.17
CA ASP A 524 11.56 -14.42 16.81
C ASP A 524 10.15 -13.84 16.68
N LYS A 525 9.14 -14.59 17.10
CA LYS A 525 7.75 -14.12 17.12
C LYS A 525 7.57 -12.83 17.91
N GLY A 526 8.10 -12.80 19.15
CA GLY A 526 8.03 -11.62 20.00
C GLY A 526 8.75 -10.42 19.40
N THR A 527 9.94 -10.61 18.84
CA THR A 527 10.74 -9.56 18.21
C THR A 527 10.01 -8.91 17.05
N ARG A 528 9.52 -9.75 16.12
CA ARG A 528 8.80 -9.27 14.94
C ARG A 528 7.55 -8.49 15.33
N PHE A 529 6.79 -8.98 16.30
CA PHE A 529 5.59 -8.32 16.78
C PHE A 529 5.87 -6.96 17.44
N ILE A 530 6.96 -6.86 18.22
CA ILE A 530 7.45 -5.59 18.78
C ILE A 530 7.78 -4.60 17.66
N GLN A 531 8.51 -5.03 16.62
CA GLN A 531 8.85 -4.18 15.48
C GLN A 531 7.60 -3.71 14.71
N LEU A 532 6.63 -4.60 14.51
CA LEU A 532 5.37 -4.29 13.85
C LEU A 532 4.59 -3.21 14.62
N CYS A 533 4.41 -3.40 15.92
CA CYS A 533 3.72 -2.42 16.76
C CYS A 533 4.44 -1.06 16.73
N ASP A 534 5.76 -1.06 16.85
CA ASP A 534 6.55 0.16 16.89
C ASP A 534 6.62 0.87 15.53
N ALA A 535 6.56 0.13 14.41
CA ALA A 535 6.50 0.71 13.07
C ALA A 535 5.23 1.56 12.85
N PHE A 536 4.14 1.19 13.51
CA PHE A 536 2.83 1.86 13.37
C PHE A 536 2.37 2.59 14.63
N ASP A 537 3.28 2.86 15.58
CA ASP A 537 3.02 3.60 16.82
C ASP A 537 1.93 2.96 17.72
N ILE A 538 1.78 1.63 17.67
CA ILE A 538 0.84 0.88 18.51
C ILE A 538 1.51 0.60 19.87
N PRO A 539 0.96 1.09 21.01
CA PRO A 539 1.47 0.79 22.34
C PRO A 539 1.46 -0.70 22.65
N ILE A 540 2.39 -1.18 23.47
CA ILE A 540 2.54 -2.60 23.77
C ILE A 540 2.28 -2.85 25.26
N LEU A 541 1.45 -3.84 25.57
CA LEU A 541 1.29 -4.43 26.91
C LEU A 541 2.11 -5.73 26.96
N SER A 542 3.03 -5.81 27.91
CA SER A 542 3.82 -7.02 28.21
C SER A 542 3.30 -7.69 29.48
N LEU A 543 2.76 -8.90 29.35
CA LEU A 543 2.27 -9.72 30.47
C LEU A 543 3.29 -10.84 30.74
N MET A 544 3.91 -10.80 31.92
CA MET A 544 5.10 -11.59 32.18
C MET A 544 4.84 -12.69 33.20
N ASP A 545 5.10 -13.93 32.79
CA ASP A 545 5.28 -15.12 33.62
C ASP A 545 6.44 -15.94 33.04
N CYS A 546 7.65 -15.41 33.19
CA CYS A 546 8.84 -15.88 32.48
C CYS A 546 9.86 -16.49 33.42
N PRO A 547 10.13 -17.80 33.33
CA PRO A 547 11.19 -18.45 34.10
C PRO A 547 12.60 -18.20 33.55
N GLY A 548 12.72 -17.49 32.41
CA GLY A 548 13.98 -17.18 31.73
C GLY A 548 13.97 -17.54 30.26
N MET A 549 15.10 -17.38 29.61
CA MET A 549 15.37 -18.01 28.31
C MET A 549 15.55 -19.51 28.53
N MET A 550 15.20 -20.32 27.51
CA MET A 550 15.51 -21.74 27.54
C MET A 550 17.02 -21.98 27.60
N VAL A 551 17.40 -23.11 28.16
CA VAL A 551 18.81 -23.48 28.35
C VAL A 551 19.04 -24.95 27.99
N GLY A 552 20.21 -25.29 27.55
CA GLY A 552 20.63 -26.65 27.26
C GLY A 552 21.12 -26.85 25.84
N PRO A 553 21.85 -27.94 25.55
CA PRO A 553 22.53 -28.14 24.28
C PRO A 553 21.58 -28.20 23.08
N ASP A 554 20.38 -28.78 23.26
CA ASP A 554 19.42 -28.92 22.17
C ASP A 554 18.87 -27.57 21.69
N VAL A 555 18.58 -26.65 22.60
CA VAL A 555 18.11 -25.30 22.23
C VAL A 555 19.26 -24.41 21.77
N GLU A 556 20.46 -24.58 22.28
CA GLU A 556 21.63 -23.87 21.75
C GLU A 556 21.95 -24.27 20.30
N ALA A 557 21.67 -25.53 19.92
CA ALA A 557 21.78 -25.99 18.54
C ALA A 557 20.85 -25.24 17.55
N THR A 558 19.79 -24.60 18.05
CA THR A 558 18.91 -23.70 17.26
C THR A 558 19.43 -22.27 17.13
N ALA A 559 20.65 -21.98 17.59
CA ALA A 559 21.24 -20.63 17.67
C ALA A 559 20.48 -19.69 18.62
N LEU A 560 19.97 -20.21 19.74
CA LEU A 560 19.15 -19.50 20.73
C LEU A 560 19.71 -18.11 21.09
N VAL A 561 21.03 -17.99 21.29
CA VAL A 561 21.69 -16.73 21.63
C VAL A 561 21.36 -15.62 20.64
N ARG A 562 21.36 -15.92 19.32
CA ARG A 562 21.08 -14.93 18.27
C ARG A 562 19.60 -14.59 18.20
N HIS A 563 18.73 -15.58 18.36
CA HIS A 563 17.28 -15.38 18.35
C HIS A 563 16.84 -14.55 19.57
N CYS A 564 17.28 -14.91 20.78
CA CYS A 564 16.87 -14.22 22.00
C CYS A 564 17.32 -12.75 22.06
N VAL A 565 18.56 -12.41 21.60
CA VAL A 565 19.03 -11.02 21.65
C VAL A 565 18.30 -10.09 20.70
N ARG A 566 17.57 -10.61 19.72
CA ARG A 566 16.69 -9.82 18.85
C ARG A 566 15.61 -9.09 19.68
N MET A 567 15.04 -9.74 20.70
CA MET A 567 14.08 -9.10 21.61
C MET A 567 14.70 -7.92 22.36
N PHE A 568 15.95 -8.04 22.84
CA PHE A 568 16.67 -6.94 23.47
C PHE A 568 16.88 -5.78 22.52
N ASN A 569 17.32 -6.06 21.29
CA ASN A 569 17.53 -5.04 20.27
C ASN A 569 16.23 -4.32 19.90
N ALA A 570 15.16 -5.07 19.69
CA ALA A 570 13.86 -4.48 19.36
C ALA A 570 13.31 -3.67 20.55
N GLY A 571 13.37 -4.21 21.76
CA GLY A 571 12.86 -3.58 22.97
C GLY A 571 13.63 -2.29 23.35
N ALA A 572 14.97 -2.32 23.27
CA ALA A 572 15.79 -1.16 23.59
C ALA A 572 15.65 0.01 22.60
N ASN A 573 15.16 -0.26 21.38
CA ASN A 573 14.94 0.74 20.34
C ASN A 573 13.47 1.15 20.17
N LEU A 574 12.58 0.70 21.07
CA LEU A 574 11.17 1.09 21.06
C LEU A 574 11.00 2.61 21.18
N THR A 575 10.09 3.16 20.37
CA THR A 575 9.62 4.53 20.48
C THR A 575 8.16 4.61 20.90
N THR A 576 7.46 3.47 20.82
CA THR A 576 6.07 3.37 21.30
C THR A 576 6.08 2.97 22.77
N PRO A 577 5.08 3.37 23.58
CA PRO A 577 5.03 3.03 25.00
C PRO A 577 4.94 1.51 25.21
N LEU A 578 5.73 1.02 26.18
CA LEU A 578 5.67 -0.35 26.68
C LEU A 578 5.15 -0.32 28.14
N PHE A 579 4.08 -1.08 28.39
CA PHE A 579 3.47 -1.24 29.70
C PHE A 579 3.76 -2.65 30.22
N GLY A 580 4.52 -2.76 31.30
CA GLY A 580 4.93 -4.04 31.87
C GLY A 580 4.06 -4.46 33.05
N VAL A 581 3.56 -5.71 33.06
CA VAL A 581 2.87 -6.32 34.18
C VAL A 581 3.45 -7.67 34.48
N VAL A 582 4.09 -7.84 35.61
CA VAL A 582 4.60 -9.13 36.09
C VAL A 582 3.48 -9.88 36.81
N VAL A 583 3.02 -10.95 36.17
CA VAL A 583 1.90 -11.76 36.68
C VAL A 583 2.38 -12.79 37.68
N ARG A 584 3.47 -13.51 37.40
CA ARG A 584 4.02 -14.51 38.30
C ARG A 584 5.55 -14.56 38.26
N LYS A 585 6.20 -15.37 37.42
CA LYS A 585 7.67 -15.50 37.39
C LYS A 585 8.32 -14.36 36.63
N ALA A 586 9.36 -13.79 37.20
CA ALA A 586 10.21 -12.77 36.59
C ALA A 586 11.68 -13.14 36.80
N TYR A 587 12.18 -14.11 36.01
CA TYR A 587 13.53 -14.64 36.24
C TYR A 587 14.48 -14.28 35.09
N GLY A 588 15.65 -13.77 35.49
CA GLY A 588 16.81 -13.60 34.64
C GLY A 588 16.60 -12.77 33.36
N LEU A 589 17.29 -13.17 32.30
CA LEU A 589 17.29 -12.44 31.03
C LEU A 589 15.94 -12.51 30.28
N GLY A 590 15.15 -13.54 30.52
CA GLY A 590 13.86 -13.67 29.83
C GLY A 590 12.89 -12.56 30.18
N VAL A 591 12.76 -12.20 31.47
CA VAL A 591 11.91 -11.08 31.87
C VAL A 591 12.45 -9.76 31.37
N GLN A 592 13.78 -9.58 31.34
CA GLN A 592 14.37 -8.36 30.81
C GLN A 592 14.05 -8.17 29.31
N ALA A 593 14.09 -9.25 28.54
CA ALA A 593 13.68 -9.20 27.12
C ALA A 593 12.20 -8.79 26.96
N MET A 594 11.33 -9.30 27.85
CA MET A 594 9.90 -8.94 27.88
C MET A 594 9.65 -7.48 28.32
N CYS A 595 10.56 -6.88 29.10
CA CYS A 595 10.49 -5.49 29.58
C CYS A 595 11.20 -4.47 28.67
N GLY A 596 11.59 -4.83 27.46
CA GLY A 596 12.35 -3.91 26.59
C GLY A 596 13.80 -3.71 27.02
N ALA A 597 14.45 -4.78 27.48
CA ALA A 597 15.81 -4.89 28.01
C ALA A 597 16.00 -4.46 29.49
N SER A 598 15.06 -3.74 30.10
CA SER A 598 15.09 -3.42 31.55
C SER A 598 13.67 -3.07 32.03
N ALA A 599 13.35 -3.46 33.26
CA ALA A 599 12.05 -3.15 33.87
C ALA A 599 11.75 -1.63 33.98
N LEU A 600 12.80 -0.79 33.95
CA LEU A 600 12.66 0.67 34.06
C LEU A 600 12.72 1.41 32.69
N VAL A 601 12.70 0.69 31.56
CA VAL A 601 12.68 1.27 30.21
C VAL A 601 11.26 1.60 29.76
N GLY A 602 10.28 0.78 30.16
CA GLY A 602 8.88 0.97 29.81
C GLY A 602 8.25 2.24 30.39
N PHE A 603 7.02 2.53 29.99
CA PHE A 603 6.24 3.61 30.58
C PHE A 603 5.94 3.35 32.07
N PHE A 604 5.67 2.09 32.40
CA PHE A 604 5.67 1.53 33.74
C PHE A 604 5.98 0.03 33.71
N THR A 605 6.46 -0.48 34.86
CA THR A 605 6.47 -1.92 35.16
C THR A 605 5.92 -2.13 36.55
N VAL A 606 4.75 -2.76 36.62
CA VAL A 606 4.07 -3.12 37.88
C VAL A 606 4.00 -4.63 38.02
N ALA A 607 3.74 -5.09 39.22
CA ALA A 607 3.60 -6.52 39.49
C ALA A 607 2.30 -6.86 40.23
N TRP A 608 1.82 -8.06 40.05
CA TRP A 608 0.79 -8.62 40.91
C TRP A 608 1.42 -9.17 42.21
N PRO A 609 0.65 -9.32 43.30
CA PRO A 609 1.16 -9.92 44.54
C PRO A 609 1.69 -11.35 44.38
N THR A 610 1.26 -12.04 43.33
CA THR A 610 1.74 -13.38 42.94
C THR A 610 3.09 -13.40 42.26
N ALA A 611 3.69 -12.24 41.98
CA ALA A 611 4.95 -12.15 41.23
C ALA A 611 6.18 -12.46 42.13
N GLU A 612 7.13 -13.14 41.48
CA GLU A 612 8.38 -13.60 42.08
C GLU A 612 9.56 -13.14 41.24
N PHE A 613 10.53 -12.46 41.85
CA PHE A 613 11.70 -11.88 41.16
C PHE A 613 13.00 -12.61 41.59
N ALA A 614 13.70 -13.17 40.60
CA ALA A 614 14.97 -13.84 40.85
C ALA A 614 15.95 -13.75 39.66
N GLY A 615 17.22 -13.94 39.90
CA GLY A 615 18.22 -14.03 38.83
C GLY A 615 18.13 -15.28 37.98
N MET A 616 17.54 -16.37 38.51
CA MET A 616 17.27 -17.64 37.87
C MET A 616 16.21 -18.41 38.68
N ASN A 617 15.84 -19.60 38.24
CA ASN A 617 14.95 -20.50 39.00
C ASN A 617 15.45 -20.60 40.49
N ILE A 618 14.51 -20.39 41.42
CA ILE A 618 14.82 -20.21 42.85
C ILE A 618 15.44 -21.46 43.45
N GLU A 619 14.89 -22.65 43.21
CA GLU A 619 15.42 -23.92 43.68
C GLU A 619 16.83 -24.16 43.11
N GLY A 620 17.03 -23.86 41.82
CA GLY A 620 18.33 -23.91 41.16
C GLY A 620 19.36 -22.98 41.79
N SER A 621 18.95 -21.74 42.12
CA SER A 621 19.81 -20.76 42.74
C SER A 621 20.27 -21.19 44.14
N VAL A 622 19.35 -21.76 44.92
CA VAL A 622 19.66 -22.32 46.25
C VAL A 622 20.62 -23.52 46.15
N LYS A 623 20.39 -24.43 45.19
CA LYS A 623 21.31 -25.58 44.95
C LYS A 623 22.70 -25.11 44.56
N LEU A 624 22.84 -24.08 43.74
CA LEU A 624 24.13 -23.56 43.30
C LEU A 624 24.79 -22.71 44.37
N GLY A 625 24.06 -21.79 44.99
CA GLY A 625 24.61 -20.85 45.96
C GLY A 625 25.07 -21.52 47.28
N TYR A 626 24.32 -22.53 47.72
CA TYR A 626 24.57 -23.22 48.98
C TYR A 626 25.08 -24.66 48.79
N ARG A 627 25.67 -24.95 47.62
CA ARG A 627 26.11 -26.30 47.27
C ARG A 627 27.06 -26.92 48.31
N LYS A 628 28.03 -26.14 48.77
CA LYS A 628 29.05 -26.64 49.73
C LYS A 628 28.44 -26.92 51.07
N GLU A 629 27.61 -26.04 51.59
CA GLU A 629 26.93 -26.17 52.87
C GLU A 629 25.95 -27.38 52.88
N LEU A 630 25.18 -27.51 51.83
CA LEU A 630 24.24 -28.63 51.67
C LEU A 630 24.98 -29.98 51.55
N MET A 631 26.12 -30.00 50.83
CA MET A 631 26.94 -31.22 50.73
C MET A 631 27.65 -31.60 52.04
N ALA A 632 27.86 -30.68 52.97
CA ALA A 632 28.43 -30.94 54.26
C ALA A 632 27.49 -31.60 55.27
N ILE A 633 26.17 -31.60 54.97
CA ILE A 633 25.16 -32.31 55.76
C ILE A 633 25.13 -33.77 55.29
N GLU A 634 25.54 -34.71 56.15
CA GLU A 634 25.68 -36.12 55.81
C GLU A 634 24.31 -36.79 55.66
N ASP A 635 23.38 -36.48 56.58
CA ASP A 635 22.03 -37.05 56.57
C ASP A 635 21.21 -36.50 55.39
N PRO A 636 20.69 -37.37 54.54
CA PRO A 636 19.86 -36.94 53.36
C PRO A 636 18.58 -36.25 53.77
N ASP A 637 17.91 -36.63 54.82
CA ASP A 637 16.63 -36.06 55.28
C ASP A 637 16.87 -34.68 55.92
N GLU A 638 17.92 -34.51 56.71
CA GLU A 638 18.35 -33.24 57.26
C GLU A 638 18.76 -32.28 56.13
N ARG A 639 19.51 -32.77 55.13
CA ARG A 639 19.90 -32.02 53.95
C ARG A 639 18.70 -31.52 53.14
N ALA A 640 17.70 -32.38 52.95
CA ALA A 640 16.46 -32.04 52.26
C ALA A 640 15.66 -30.98 53.04
N SER A 641 15.58 -31.13 54.36
CA SER A 641 14.91 -30.15 55.23
C SER A 641 15.59 -28.77 55.19
N GLU A 642 16.93 -28.75 55.28
CA GLU A 642 17.68 -27.49 55.19
C GLU A 642 17.56 -26.84 53.78
N PHE A 643 17.58 -27.68 52.73
CA PHE A 643 17.36 -27.17 51.39
C PHE A 643 15.98 -26.52 51.26
N ASN A 644 14.90 -27.18 51.72
CA ASN A 644 13.56 -26.63 51.69
C ASN A 644 13.43 -25.34 52.49
N THR A 645 14.05 -25.26 53.67
CA THR A 645 14.07 -24.07 54.51
C THR A 645 14.72 -22.89 53.80
N ARG A 646 15.82 -23.13 53.06
CA ARG A 646 16.49 -22.09 52.24
C ARG A 646 15.69 -21.67 51.04
N VAL A 647 15.00 -22.65 50.37
CA VAL A 647 14.09 -22.37 49.26
C VAL A 647 12.92 -21.51 49.72
N ASP A 648 12.29 -21.83 50.87
CA ASP A 648 11.19 -21.00 51.39
C ASP A 648 11.64 -19.58 51.72
N ARG A 649 12.83 -19.42 52.30
CA ARG A 649 13.44 -18.09 52.58
C ARG A 649 13.72 -17.35 51.28
N ALA A 650 14.21 -18.01 50.25
CA ALA A 650 14.46 -17.43 48.95
C ALA A 650 13.16 -16.96 48.25
N TYR A 651 12.08 -17.74 48.39
CA TYR A 651 10.78 -17.32 47.90
C TYR A 651 10.23 -16.09 48.67
N GLU A 652 10.39 -16.05 50.00
CA GLU A 652 10.01 -14.86 50.76
C GLU A 652 10.76 -13.60 50.30
N SER A 653 12.03 -13.75 49.98
CA SER A 653 12.85 -12.63 49.45
C SER A 653 12.49 -12.25 48.04
N ALA A 654 12.02 -13.18 47.23
CA ALA A 654 11.64 -12.99 45.81
C ALA A 654 10.29 -12.30 45.62
N LYS A 655 9.47 -12.10 46.64
CA LYS A 655 8.17 -11.48 46.55
C LYS A 655 8.19 -10.09 45.91
N ALA A 656 7.18 -9.77 45.10
CA ALA A 656 7.04 -8.51 44.38
C ALA A 656 7.17 -7.29 45.28
N VAL A 657 6.63 -7.35 46.51
CA VAL A 657 6.74 -6.23 47.49
C VAL A 657 8.14 -5.90 47.86
N ASN A 658 9.07 -6.88 47.88
CA ASN A 658 10.46 -6.65 48.12
C ASN A 658 11.21 -6.04 46.93
N ALA A 659 10.80 -6.46 45.71
CA ALA A 659 11.29 -5.86 44.46
C ALA A 659 10.88 -4.38 44.36
N ALA A 660 9.64 -4.06 44.70
CA ALA A 660 9.12 -2.70 44.72
C ALA A 660 9.83 -1.84 45.79
N ALA A 661 10.00 -2.40 47.01
CA ALA A 661 10.74 -1.72 48.10
C ALA A 661 12.20 -1.43 47.72
N GLY A 662 12.80 -2.25 46.87
CA GLY A 662 14.15 -2.05 46.34
C GLY A 662 14.22 -1.11 45.12
N GLY A 663 13.11 -0.62 44.63
CA GLY A 663 13.04 0.25 43.43
C GLY A 663 13.26 -0.49 42.10
N GLY A 664 13.03 -1.81 42.07
CA GLY A 664 13.21 -2.63 40.89
C GLY A 664 11.97 -2.61 39.92
N ILE A 665 10.82 -2.17 40.43
CA ILE A 665 9.57 -1.98 39.71
C ILE A 665 8.85 -0.77 40.30
N ASP A 666 7.84 -0.25 39.57
CA ASP A 666 7.10 0.97 39.98
C ASP A 666 6.14 0.72 41.12
N ASP A 667 5.39 -0.42 41.12
CA ASP A 667 4.44 -0.73 42.18
C ASP A 667 4.02 -2.21 42.18
N VAL A 668 3.36 -2.62 43.27
CA VAL A 668 2.63 -3.90 43.36
C VAL A 668 1.14 -3.59 43.45
N ILE A 669 0.39 -3.97 42.43
CA ILE A 669 -1.01 -3.58 42.25
C ILE A 669 -2.00 -4.73 42.52
N ASP A 670 -3.24 -4.41 42.85
CA ASP A 670 -4.34 -5.38 42.76
C ASP A 670 -4.48 -5.83 41.30
N PRO A 671 -4.53 -7.14 41.00
CA PRO A 671 -4.78 -7.63 39.66
C PRO A 671 -5.96 -6.96 38.96
N ALA A 672 -7.03 -6.64 39.68
CA ALA A 672 -8.20 -5.94 39.16
C ALA A 672 -7.93 -4.51 38.68
N GLU A 673 -6.82 -3.90 39.06
CA GLU A 673 -6.43 -2.55 38.62
C GLU A 673 -5.59 -2.55 37.34
N THR A 674 -5.20 -3.72 36.81
CA THR A 674 -4.33 -3.84 35.63
C THR A 674 -4.85 -3.02 34.45
N ARG A 675 -6.14 -3.19 34.12
CA ARG A 675 -6.75 -2.45 33.02
C ARG A 675 -6.74 -0.93 33.26
N SER A 676 -7.04 -0.49 34.49
CA SER A 676 -7.07 0.96 34.81
C SER A 676 -5.68 1.58 34.73
N TRP A 677 -4.65 0.87 35.16
CA TRP A 677 -3.24 1.31 35.00
C TRP A 677 -2.89 1.53 33.53
N VAL A 678 -3.25 0.59 32.68
CA VAL A 678 -3.04 0.69 31.21
C VAL A 678 -3.85 1.85 30.63
N ALA A 679 -5.15 1.90 30.89
CA ALA A 679 -6.05 2.91 30.32
C ALA A 679 -5.66 4.34 30.72
N GLU A 680 -5.39 4.56 32.00
CA GLU A 680 -4.97 5.87 32.51
C GLU A 680 -3.59 6.30 31.98
N SER A 681 -2.69 5.35 31.81
CA SER A 681 -1.38 5.61 31.23
C SER A 681 -1.47 5.95 29.75
N LEU A 682 -2.30 5.25 28.98
CA LEU A 682 -2.57 5.56 27.58
C LEU A 682 -3.09 7.00 27.38
N LYS A 683 -3.90 7.52 28.33
CA LYS A 683 -4.39 8.90 28.29
C LYS A 683 -3.27 9.93 28.51
N ARG A 684 -2.17 9.54 29.14
CA ARG A 684 -1.00 10.39 29.43
C ARG A 684 0.08 10.34 28.36
N VAL A 685 0.01 9.38 27.45
CA VAL A 685 0.93 9.32 26.31
C VAL A 685 0.56 10.43 25.32
N PRO A 686 1.47 11.35 25.02
CA PRO A 686 1.18 12.41 24.06
C PRO A 686 0.94 11.82 22.67
N PRO A 687 0.00 12.39 21.90
CA PRO A 687 -0.20 11.98 20.51
C PRO A 687 1.06 12.25 19.70
N LYS A 688 1.45 11.29 18.86
CA LYS A 688 2.54 11.47 17.92
C LYS A 688 2.04 12.12 16.63
N PRO A 689 2.79 13.03 16.01
CA PRO A 689 2.46 13.51 14.68
C PRO A 689 2.53 12.36 13.67
N PRO A 690 1.74 12.41 12.58
CA PRO A 690 1.84 11.42 11.51
C PRO A 690 3.28 11.33 10.97
N ARG A 691 3.79 10.12 10.84
CA ARG A 691 5.15 9.89 10.32
C ARG A 691 5.20 10.19 8.83
N THR A 692 6.19 10.96 8.41
CA THR A 692 6.52 11.20 7.00
C THR A 692 7.49 10.17 6.45
N GLU A 693 8.28 9.52 7.32
CA GLU A 693 9.29 8.52 6.97
C GLU A 693 9.05 7.21 7.72
N LYS A 694 9.60 6.12 7.20
CA LYS A 694 9.60 4.84 7.90
C LYS A 694 10.49 4.91 9.14
N LYS A 695 10.09 4.26 10.22
CA LYS A 695 10.99 4.03 11.35
C LYS A 695 12.03 2.97 11.02
N TYR A 696 11.61 1.87 10.42
CA TYR A 696 12.46 0.76 9.98
C TYR A 696 12.51 0.73 8.46
N PRO A 697 13.61 0.32 7.84
CA PRO A 697 13.68 0.12 6.39
C PRO A 697 12.62 -0.85 5.88
N TYR A 698 12.36 -1.88 6.68
CA TYR A 698 11.30 -2.88 6.51
C TYR A 698 10.99 -3.51 7.87
N ILE A 699 9.83 -4.13 8.01
CA ILE A 699 9.49 -4.99 9.15
C ILE A 699 10.08 -6.37 8.85
N ASP A 700 10.78 -6.95 9.82
CA ASP A 700 11.32 -8.30 9.69
C ASP A 700 10.18 -9.29 9.41
N THR A 701 10.39 -10.18 8.45
CA THR A 701 9.39 -11.18 8.07
C THR A 701 9.39 -12.39 9.01
N TRP A 702 10.47 -12.55 9.81
CA TRP A 702 10.67 -13.71 10.65
C TRP A 702 10.67 -13.41 12.14
#